data_dfbab99327b9002833e141cfeba2524e
#
_entry.id   dfbab99327b9002833e141cfeba2524e
#
_cell.length_a   1.000
_cell.length_b   1.000
_cell.length_c   1.000
_cell.angle_alpha   90.00
_cell.angle_beta   90.00
_cell.angle_gamma   90.00
#
_symmetry.space_group_name_H-M   'P 1'
#
loop_
_entity.id
_entity.type
_entity.pdbx_description
1 polymer ?
#
loop_
_entity_poly.entity_id
_entity_poly.type
_entity_poly.pdbx_seq_one_letter_code
_entity_poly.pdbx_strand_id
1 'polypeptide(L)'
;MLTRRLIRAYALYTLGFLGFVLLLGRIERAAGSGVWIGYVFLFVPIAVYAVIGLLSRTSDLVEYYVAGRRVPSAFNGMATAADWLSAASFIGLAGSLYATGYDALAYLMGWTGGFCLVAFLLAPYVRKLARYTIPDFLGTRFSSTAVRALAAGAAILCSFVYLVAQIQGIGLIATRFIGVDFAIGIFCGLAGILVCSFLGGMRAVTWTQVAQYIILISAILIPVSLIAMKNGLGPVPQFGYGQLMERVAAREAQVRDSRDEQRVRDAYRRQAAHIQTQLDRLPASYAQERGRLVDQLADLRRHNGPLREISQRERALAEFPRDPAAARVVWSQARDDLLARAAPPVPMHEPFPAASDDERRPRERNFLALLLCLSLGTASLPHILTRYNTTTSVASARRSVGWTLFFIALFYLSVPVLAVMIKYEILANLVGRPFAALPAWVTQWHHFEPDLIGVVDEIRDGIVHWSEIQMQPDMVVLAAPEIAGLPYVVSGLIAAGALAAALSTADGLLLTIANALSHDIYYHMVAPDASSQRRVTISKVLLLGVALFASYVASLNTGKILFLVGAAFSLAASSFFPVLVLGVFWKRTTTRGAIAGMVTGLVVCVYYIVSTYPYFAQLTGFAGPTWFGIEPISSGVFGVPAGFAVAIVVSLLDRRSDDYTRALVDYIRHP
;
A
#
# COMPACT_ATOMS: atom_id res chain seq x y z
N MET A 1 -35.32 10.64 8.19
CA MET A 1 -35.73 9.90 6.96
C MET A 1 -34.53 9.45 6.10
N LEU A 2 -33.57 10.30 5.78
CA LEU A 2 -32.42 9.97 4.91
C LEU A 2 -31.62 8.74 5.39
N THR A 3 -31.23 8.68 6.65
CA THR A 3 -30.43 7.57 7.21
C THR A 3 -31.14 6.22 7.10
N ARG A 4 -32.45 6.15 7.33
CA ARG A 4 -33.23 4.90 7.19
C ARG A 4 -33.30 4.42 5.73
N ARG A 5 -33.41 5.34 4.76
CA ARG A 5 -33.38 5.00 3.33
C ARG A 5 -32.01 4.47 2.92
N LEU A 6 -30.93 5.10 3.37
CA LEU A 6 -29.56 4.66 3.12
C LEU A 6 -29.29 3.28 3.72
N ILE A 7 -29.67 3.03 4.98
CA ILE A 7 -29.54 1.72 5.61
C ILE A 7 -30.26 0.65 4.79
N ARG A 8 -31.51 0.88 4.35
CA ARG A 8 -32.24 -0.08 3.51
C ARG A 8 -31.55 -0.32 2.18
N ALA A 9 -31.10 0.73 1.49
CA ALA A 9 -30.43 0.62 0.19
C ALA A 9 -29.13 -0.21 0.30
N TYR A 10 -28.27 0.07 1.28
CA TYR A 10 -27.02 -0.68 1.44
C TYR A 10 -27.23 -2.07 2.07
N ALA A 11 -28.26 -2.28 2.86
CA ALA A 11 -28.65 -3.64 3.29
C ALA A 11 -29.09 -4.49 2.10
N LEU A 12 -29.94 -3.96 1.21
CA LEU A 12 -30.31 -4.64 -0.04
C LEU A 12 -29.12 -4.88 -0.94
N TYR A 13 -28.20 -3.92 -1.06
CA TYR A 13 -26.95 -4.07 -1.80
C TYR A 13 -26.11 -5.22 -1.21
N THR A 14 -25.94 -5.29 0.11
CA THR A 14 -25.19 -6.36 0.78
C THR A 14 -25.82 -7.72 0.53
N LEU A 15 -27.16 -7.84 0.71
CA LEU A 15 -27.87 -9.09 0.43
C LEU A 15 -27.79 -9.49 -1.05
N GLY A 16 -27.91 -8.53 -1.96
CA GLY A 16 -27.75 -8.76 -3.40
C GLY A 16 -26.34 -9.22 -3.75
N PHE A 17 -25.30 -8.60 -3.17
CA PHE A 17 -23.92 -9.01 -3.38
C PHE A 17 -23.64 -10.42 -2.83
N LEU A 18 -24.10 -10.74 -1.61
CA LEU A 18 -23.96 -12.09 -1.06
C LEU A 18 -24.72 -13.14 -1.90
N GLY A 19 -25.93 -12.80 -2.36
CA GLY A 19 -26.70 -13.63 -3.29
C GLY A 19 -25.97 -13.84 -4.62
N PHE A 20 -25.33 -12.81 -5.16
CA PHE A 20 -24.49 -12.90 -6.36
C PHE A 20 -23.31 -13.86 -6.16
N VAL A 21 -22.57 -13.77 -5.05
CA VAL A 21 -21.47 -14.68 -4.72
C VAL A 21 -21.95 -16.13 -4.61
N LEU A 22 -23.07 -16.34 -3.91
CA LEU A 22 -23.68 -17.68 -3.77
C LEU A 22 -24.17 -18.26 -5.11
N LEU A 23 -24.74 -17.42 -5.98
CA LEU A 23 -25.17 -17.81 -7.31
C LEU A 23 -23.98 -18.25 -8.17
N LEU A 24 -22.90 -17.47 -8.20
CA LEU A 24 -21.68 -17.84 -8.93
C LEU A 24 -21.07 -19.14 -8.38
N GLY A 25 -21.07 -19.34 -7.05
CA GLY A 25 -20.59 -20.59 -6.47
C GLY A 25 -21.46 -21.81 -6.82
N ARG A 26 -22.78 -21.65 -7.03
CA ARG A 26 -23.64 -22.71 -7.56
C ARG A 26 -23.36 -23.00 -9.03
N ILE A 27 -23.18 -21.96 -9.84
CA ILE A 27 -22.86 -22.10 -11.26
C ILE A 27 -21.50 -22.81 -11.43
N GLU A 28 -20.48 -22.42 -10.63
CA GLU A 28 -19.17 -23.08 -10.64
C GLU A 28 -19.28 -24.59 -10.36
N ARG A 29 -20.10 -24.99 -9.37
CA ARG A 29 -20.33 -26.41 -9.07
C ARG A 29 -21.05 -27.18 -10.17
N ALA A 30 -21.91 -26.50 -10.93
CA ALA A 30 -22.70 -27.12 -12.00
C ALA A 30 -21.96 -27.15 -13.34
N ALA A 31 -21.24 -26.09 -13.69
CA ALA A 31 -20.60 -25.89 -15.00
C ALA A 31 -19.05 -26.02 -14.96
N GLY A 32 -18.46 -26.21 -13.79
CA GLY A 32 -17.02 -26.21 -13.59
C GLY A 32 -16.43 -24.81 -13.37
N SER A 33 -15.19 -24.77 -12.85
CA SER A 33 -14.44 -23.53 -12.66
C SER A 33 -13.98 -22.98 -14.02
N GLY A 34 -14.12 -21.67 -14.21
CA GLY A 34 -13.68 -21.01 -15.44
C GLY A 34 -13.17 -19.59 -15.19
N VAL A 35 -12.23 -19.14 -16.01
CA VAL A 35 -11.63 -17.80 -15.98
C VAL A 35 -12.69 -16.69 -16.03
N TRP A 36 -13.83 -16.95 -16.67
CA TRP A 36 -14.96 -16.02 -16.78
C TRP A 36 -15.48 -15.54 -15.40
N ILE A 37 -15.38 -16.37 -14.34
CA ILE A 37 -15.79 -16.00 -12.98
C ILE A 37 -14.94 -14.83 -12.49
N GLY A 38 -13.63 -14.84 -12.76
CA GLY A 38 -12.74 -13.73 -12.46
C GLY A 38 -13.17 -12.44 -13.16
N TYR A 39 -13.49 -12.51 -14.45
CA TYR A 39 -13.99 -11.35 -15.21
C TYR A 39 -15.28 -10.78 -14.61
N VAL A 40 -16.22 -11.64 -14.23
CA VAL A 40 -17.50 -11.22 -13.63
C VAL A 40 -17.24 -10.51 -12.29
N PHE A 41 -16.35 -11.01 -11.44
CA PHE A 41 -15.99 -10.37 -10.18
C PHE A 41 -15.22 -9.06 -10.34
N LEU A 42 -14.53 -8.85 -11.44
CA LEU A 42 -13.85 -7.57 -11.71
C LEU A 42 -14.81 -6.56 -12.32
N PHE A 43 -15.55 -6.90 -13.37
CA PHE A 43 -16.31 -5.95 -14.14
C PHE A 43 -17.69 -5.61 -13.55
N VAL A 44 -18.39 -6.55 -12.89
CA VAL A 44 -19.71 -6.28 -12.29
C VAL A 44 -19.61 -5.25 -11.16
N PRO A 45 -18.70 -5.34 -10.18
CA PRO A 45 -18.52 -4.30 -9.18
C PRO A 45 -18.16 -2.94 -9.78
N ILE A 46 -17.27 -2.88 -10.77
CA ILE A 46 -16.93 -1.62 -11.46
C ILE A 46 -18.18 -1.00 -12.12
N ALA A 47 -19.01 -1.81 -12.78
CA ALA A 47 -20.25 -1.33 -13.37
C ALA A 47 -21.23 -0.78 -12.32
N VAL A 48 -21.33 -1.44 -11.16
CA VAL A 48 -22.15 -0.96 -10.03
C VAL A 48 -21.59 0.36 -9.49
N TYR A 49 -20.27 0.49 -9.33
CA TYR A 49 -19.64 1.75 -8.89
C TYR A 49 -19.89 2.87 -9.91
N ALA A 50 -19.84 2.56 -11.21
CA ALA A 50 -20.17 3.50 -12.29
C ALA A 50 -21.61 4.00 -12.16
N VAL A 51 -22.57 3.11 -11.91
CA VAL A 51 -23.98 3.48 -11.69
C VAL A 51 -24.13 4.38 -10.46
N ILE A 52 -23.51 4.04 -9.32
CA ILE A 52 -23.51 4.87 -8.12
C ILE A 52 -22.91 6.26 -8.41
N GLY A 53 -21.79 6.30 -9.13
CA GLY A 53 -21.12 7.53 -9.56
C GLY A 53 -22.02 8.41 -10.42
N LEU A 54 -22.68 7.83 -11.43
CA LEU A 54 -23.62 8.52 -12.31
C LEU A 54 -24.82 9.10 -11.55
N LEU A 55 -25.41 8.34 -10.64
CA LEU A 55 -26.52 8.78 -9.79
C LEU A 55 -26.12 9.88 -8.80
N SER A 56 -24.81 9.92 -8.46
CA SER A 56 -24.24 10.89 -7.53
C SER A 56 -23.57 12.08 -8.18
N ARG A 57 -23.66 12.21 -9.52
CA ARG A 57 -23.06 13.34 -10.25
C ARG A 57 -23.55 14.68 -9.73
N THR A 58 -22.65 15.66 -9.68
CA THR A 58 -22.95 17.02 -9.23
C THR A 58 -22.09 18.06 -9.92
N SER A 59 -22.61 19.26 -10.07
CA SER A 59 -21.88 20.48 -10.44
C SER A 59 -21.83 21.52 -9.30
N ASP A 60 -22.49 21.22 -8.17
CA ASP A 60 -22.42 22.05 -6.97
C ASP A 60 -21.06 21.94 -6.30
N LEU A 61 -20.46 23.09 -5.97
CA LEU A 61 -19.11 23.17 -5.43
C LEU A 61 -18.98 22.47 -4.07
N VAL A 62 -19.96 22.68 -3.18
CA VAL A 62 -19.92 22.10 -1.81
C VAL A 62 -20.16 20.61 -1.85
N GLU A 63 -21.03 20.14 -2.75
CA GLU A 63 -21.21 18.70 -2.96
C GLU A 63 -19.96 18.05 -3.57
N TYR A 64 -19.31 18.73 -4.52
CA TYR A 64 -18.11 18.23 -5.20
C TYR A 64 -16.91 18.12 -4.28
N TYR A 65 -16.63 19.13 -3.44
CA TYR A 65 -15.44 19.13 -2.57
C TYR A 65 -15.65 18.42 -1.22
N VAL A 66 -16.85 18.50 -0.61
CA VAL A 66 -17.10 17.98 0.75
C VAL A 66 -18.46 17.27 0.88
N ALA A 67 -18.99 16.68 -0.19
CA ALA A 67 -20.24 15.90 -0.20
C ALA A 67 -21.43 16.63 0.45
N GLY A 68 -21.51 17.96 0.29
CA GLY A 68 -22.57 18.81 0.86
C GLY A 68 -22.57 18.87 2.38
N ARG A 69 -21.56 18.30 3.07
CA ARG A 69 -21.47 18.19 4.55
C ARG A 69 -22.69 17.51 5.18
N ARG A 70 -23.24 16.48 4.51
CA ARG A 70 -24.49 15.80 4.91
C ARG A 70 -24.30 14.31 5.18
N VAL A 71 -23.06 13.81 5.19
CA VAL A 71 -22.78 12.38 5.35
C VAL A 71 -22.98 11.97 6.81
N PRO A 72 -23.84 10.97 7.09
CA PRO A 72 -24.03 10.46 8.46
C PRO A 72 -22.76 9.77 8.98
N SER A 73 -22.52 9.82 10.30
CA SER A 73 -21.26 9.36 10.92
C SER A 73 -20.86 7.93 10.57
N ALA A 74 -21.82 6.98 10.59
CA ALA A 74 -21.52 5.58 10.30
C ALA A 74 -21.11 5.36 8.83
N PHE A 75 -21.82 6.01 7.89
CA PHE A 75 -21.49 5.93 6.47
C PHE A 75 -20.18 6.65 6.16
N ASN A 76 -19.90 7.78 6.82
CA ASN A 76 -18.60 8.43 6.69
C ASN A 76 -17.48 7.55 7.28
N GLY A 77 -17.74 6.89 8.40
CA GLY A 77 -16.80 5.93 8.99
C GLY A 77 -16.51 4.76 8.04
N MET A 78 -17.53 4.21 7.38
CA MET A 78 -17.41 3.14 6.39
C MET A 78 -16.64 3.61 5.14
N ALA A 79 -16.98 4.78 4.60
CA ALA A 79 -16.27 5.36 3.47
C ALA A 79 -14.80 5.69 3.80
N THR A 80 -14.54 6.20 5.01
CA THR A 80 -13.17 6.45 5.49
C THR A 80 -12.39 5.15 5.67
N ALA A 81 -13.03 4.09 6.17
CA ALA A 81 -12.41 2.77 6.28
C ALA A 81 -12.08 2.18 4.89
N ALA A 82 -12.97 2.33 3.90
CA ALA A 82 -12.68 1.91 2.53
C ALA A 82 -11.53 2.70 1.89
N ASP A 83 -11.50 4.02 2.10
CA ASP A 83 -10.44 4.90 1.62
C ASP A 83 -9.07 4.57 2.25
N TRP A 84 -9.11 4.08 3.48
CA TRP A 84 -7.96 3.68 4.28
C TRP A 84 -7.43 2.30 3.93
N LEU A 85 -8.31 1.30 3.79
CA LEU A 85 -7.97 -0.10 3.51
C LEU A 85 -7.56 -0.26 2.04
N SER A 86 -6.36 0.20 1.75
CA SER A 86 -5.75 0.30 0.42
C SER A 86 -5.26 -1.06 -0.11
N ALA A 87 -4.75 -1.07 -1.34
CA ALA A 87 -4.05 -2.24 -1.90
C ALA A 87 -2.91 -2.72 -0.97
N ALA A 88 -2.15 -1.81 -0.37
CA ALA A 88 -1.09 -2.16 0.58
C ALA A 88 -1.64 -2.88 1.82
N SER A 89 -2.77 -2.43 2.37
CA SER A 89 -3.42 -3.09 3.51
C SER A 89 -4.02 -4.43 3.12
N PHE A 90 -4.70 -4.49 1.97
CA PHE A 90 -5.42 -5.70 1.55
C PHE A 90 -4.46 -6.78 1.03
N ILE A 91 -3.54 -6.41 0.13
CA ILE A 91 -2.64 -7.34 -0.54
C ILE A 91 -1.33 -7.47 0.26
N GLY A 92 -0.66 -6.35 0.58
CA GLY A 92 0.70 -6.33 1.08
C GLY A 92 0.86 -6.72 2.56
N LEU A 93 -0.12 -6.39 3.43
CA LEU A 93 0.04 -6.60 4.88
C LEU A 93 0.10 -8.08 5.26
N ALA A 94 -0.80 -8.92 4.74
CA ALA A 94 -0.78 -10.35 5.04
C ALA A 94 0.48 -11.02 4.52
N GLY A 95 0.95 -10.61 3.34
CA GLY A 95 2.20 -11.09 2.78
C GLY A 95 3.43 -10.67 3.59
N SER A 96 3.44 -9.44 4.10
CA SER A 96 4.49 -8.98 4.98
C SER A 96 4.52 -9.78 6.30
N LEU A 97 3.34 -10.02 6.90
CA LEU A 97 3.22 -10.89 8.07
C LEU A 97 3.68 -12.32 7.79
N TYR A 98 3.33 -12.87 6.63
CA TYR A 98 3.80 -14.18 6.18
C TYR A 98 5.34 -14.25 6.08
N ALA A 99 5.96 -13.20 5.52
CA ALA A 99 7.40 -13.15 5.27
C ALA A 99 8.24 -12.81 6.51
N THR A 100 7.80 -11.83 7.32
CA THR A 100 8.61 -11.26 8.42
C THR A 100 8.01 -11.48 9.80
N GLY A 101 6.86 -12.17 9.90
CA GLY A 101 6.25 -12.52 11.17
C GLY A 101 5.92 -11.29 12.04
N TYR A 102 6.39 -11.31 13.28
CA TYR A 102 6.12 -10.28 14.29
C TYR A 102 6.49 -8.86 13.83
N ASP A 103 7.59 -8.70 13.10
CA ASP A 103 8.11 -7.39 12.69
C ASP A 103 7.09 -6.61 11.84
N ALA A 104 6.27 -7.31 11.05
CA ALA A 104 5.20 -6.68 10.24
C ALA A 104 4.02 -6.17 11.06
N LEU A 105 3.89 -6.53 12.35
CA LEU A 105 2.86 -5.95 13.21
C LEU A 105 3.03 -4.43 13.39
N ALA A 106 4.24 -3.89 13.14
CA ALA A 106 4.47 -2.45 13.13
C ALA A 106 3.52 -1.71 12.19
N TYR A 107 3.18 -2.30 11.03
CA TYR A 107 2.20 -1.72 10.11
C TYR A 107 0.81 -1.64 10.73
N LEU A 108 0.32 -2.74 11.25
CA LEU A 108 -1.01 -2.82 11.86
C LEU A 108 -1.14 -1.89 13.07
N MET A 109 -0.15 -1.93 13.97
CA MET A 109 -0.13 -1.11 15.17
C MET A 109 0.04 0.37 14.84
N GLY A 110 0.93 0.71 13.89
CA GLY A 110 1.16 2.07 13.46
C GLY A 110 -0.08 2.69 12.81
N TRP A 111 -0.70 1.98 11.89
CA TRP A 111 -1.92 2.43 11.22
C TRP A 111 -3.10 2.60 12.18
N THR A 112 -3.33 1.64 13.07
CA THR A 112 -4.41 1.72 14.06
C THR A 112 -4.15 2.85 15.08
N GLY A 113 -2.92 2.94 15.59
CA GLY A 113 -2.49 3.99 16.51
C GLY A 113 -2.62 5.40 15.92
N GLY A 114 -2.34 5.54 14.62
CA GLY A 114 -2.52 6.79 13.91
C GLY A 114 -3.98 7.28 13.87
N PHE A 115 -4.96 6.38 13.73
CA PHE A 115 -6.37 6.77 13.83
C PHE A 115 -6.76 7.22 15.24
N CYS A 116 -6.13 6.70 16.28
CA CYS A 116 -6.30 7.24 17.64
C CYS A 116 -5.78 8.68 17.72
N LEU A 117 -4.61 8.96 17.10
CA LEU A 117 -4.10 10.34 17.01
C LEU A 117 -5.04 11.25 16.22
N VAL A 118 -5.60 10.79 15.11
CA VAL A 118 -6.63 11.53 14.35
C VAL A 118 -7.82 11.87 15.24
N ALA A 119 -8.31 10.90 16.02
CA ALA A 119 -9.47 11.09 16.90
C ALA A 119 -9.25 12.18 17.93
N PHE A 120 -8.10 12.18 18.58
CA PHE A 120 -7.82 13.08 19.70
C PHE A 120 -7.23 14.43 19.27
N LEU A 121 -6.34 14.43 18.25
CA LEU A 121 -5.54 15.61 17.93
C LEU A 121 -6.04 16.40 16.72
N LEU A 122 -6.81 15.82 15.78
CA LEU A 122 -7.01 16.49 14.51
C LEU A 122 -8.47 16.54 14.02
N ALA A 123 -9.20 15.43 13.99
CA ALA A 123 -10.52 15.37 13.37
C ALA A 123 -11.53 16.44 13.87
N PRO A 124 -11.68 16.69 15.20
CA PRO A 124 -12.60 17.69 15.69
C PRO A 124 -12.19 19.11 15.28
N TYR A 125 -10.90 19.39 15.34
CA TYR A 125 -10.33 20.72 15.08
C TYR A 125 -10.35 21.07 13.60
N VAL A 126 -10.00 20.13 12.72
CA VAL A 126 -10.12 20.31 11.27
C VAL A 126 -11.58 20.56 10.90
N ARG A 127 -12.51 19.76 11.45
CA ARG A 127 -13.95 19.93 11.19
C ARG A 127 -14.50 21.27 11.74
N LYS A 128 -13.95 21.79 12.82
CA LYS A 128 -14.37 23.07 13.40
C LYS A 128 -14.17 24.24 12.43
N LEU A 129 -13.01 24.30 11.77
CA LEU A 129 -12.72 25.33 10.76
C LEU A 129 -13.42 25.07 9.43
N ALA A 130 -13.79 23.82 9.15
CA ALA A 130 -14.62 23.36 8.05
C ALA A 130 -14.19 23.87 6.66
N ARG A 131 -12.90 23.79 6.34
CA ARG A 131 -12.36 24.14 5.02
C ARG A 131 -12.53 23.01 4.01
N TYR A 132 -12.21 23.24 2.72
CA TYR A 132 -12.34 22.22 1.68
C TYR A 132 -11.17 21.24 1.65
N THR A 133 -9.96 21.73 1.95
CA THR A 133 -8.71 20.96 1.90
C THR A 133 -7.85 21.21 3.14
N ILE A 134 -6.83 20.38 3.37
CA ILE A 134 -5.84 20.61 4.43
C ILE A 134 -4.92 21.81 4.11
N PRO A 135 -4.44 22.01 2.87
CA PRO A 135 -3.78 23.26 2.49
C PRO A 135 -4.63 24.51 2.77
N ASP A 136 -5.94 24.48 2.48
CA ASP A 136 -6.85 25.58 2.79
C ASP A 136 -6.98 25.81 4.33
N PHE A 137 -7.04 24.72 5.12
CA PHE A 137 -7.00 24.81 6.58
C PHE A 137 -5.74 25.51 7.08
N LEU A 138 -4.56 25.10 6.61
CA LEU A 138 -3.27 25.69 6.99
C LEU A 138 -3.14 27.13 6.48
N GLY A 139 -3.50 27.39 5.22
CA GLY A 139 -3.49 28.71 4.62
C GLY A 139 -4.37 29.70 5.40
N THR A 140 -5.53 29.24 5.88
CA THR A 140 -6.41 30.04 6.73
C THR A 140 -5.84 30.23 8.14
N ARG A 141 -5.32 29.14 8.75
CA ARG A 141 -4.75 29.18 10.11
C ARG A 141 -3.60 30.17 10.23
N PHE A 142 -2.76 30.27 9.21
CA PHE A 142 -1.59 31.15 9.17
C PHE A 142 -1.80 32.42 8.35
N SER A 143 -3.01 32.65 7.82
CA SER A 143 -3.37 33.79 6.96
C SER A 143 -2.33 34.03 5.84
N SER A 144 -1.86 32.94 5.22
CA SER A 144 -0.72 32.96 4.29
C SER A 144 -0.94 32.12 3.04
N THR A 145 -0.80 32.75 1.88
CA THR A 145 -0.81 32.09 0.58
C THR A 145 0.42 31.19 0.40
N ALA A 146 1.59 31.58 0.94
CA ALA A 146 2.81 30.79 0.87
C ALA A 146 2.68 29.47 1.65
N VAL A 147 2.08 29.49 2.86
CA VAL A 147 1.80 28.27 3.61
C VAL A 147 0.82 27.38 2.85
N ARG A 148 -0.23 27.94 2.24
CA ARG A 148 -1.19 27.20 1.41
C ARG A 148 -0.50 26.54 0.21
N ALA A 149 0.36 27.29 -0.50
CA ALA A 149 1.09 26.78 -1.66
C ALA A 149 2.00 25.60 -1.30
N LEU A 150 2.80 25.78 -0.22
CA LEU A 150 3.70 24.74 0.27
C LEU A 150 2.94 23.51 0.74
N ALA A 151 1.85 23.70 1.49
CA ALA A 151 0.99 22.60 1.91
C ALA A 151 0.32 21.89 0.74
N ALA A 152 -0.09 22.63 -0.31
CA ALA A 152 -0.62 22.03 -1.54
C ALA A 152 0.44 21.18 -2.26
N GLY A 153 1.67 21.70 -2.41
CA GLY A 153 2.79 20.94 -2.97
C GLY A 153 3.12 19.67 -2.19
N ALA A 154 3.17 19.75 -0.86
CA ALA A 154 3.39 18.59 0.01
C ALA A 154 2.23 17.57 -0.09
N ALA A 155 0.97 18.03 -0.14
CA ALA A 155 -0.20 17.17 -0.29
C ALA A 155 -0.20 16.45 -1.64
N ILE A 156 0.16 17.14 -2.72
CA ILE A 156 0.31 16.55 -4.04
C ILE A 156 1.40 15.47 -4.02
N LEU A 157 2.58 15.78 -3.47
CA LEU A 157 3.70 14.85 -3.44
C LEU A 157 3.38 13.57 -2.69
N CYS A 158 2.93 13.65 -1.42
CA CYS A 158 2.64 12.46 -0.63
C CYS A 158 1.45 11.67 -1.21
N SER A 159 0.41 12.35 -1.70
CA SER A 159 -0.73 11.67 -2.32
C SER A 159 -0.38 11.03 -3.66
N PHE A 160 0.53 11.62 -4.45
CA PHE A 160 0.98 11.06 -5.73
C PHE A 160 1.79 9.77 -5.53
N VAL A 161 2.75 9.75 -4.60
CA VAL A 161 3.52 8.54 -4.28
C VAL A 161 2.58 7.41 -3.84
N TYR A 162 1.59 7.73 -3.01
CA TYR A 162 0.60 6.76 -2.57
C TYR A 162 -0.32 6.29 -3.71
N LEU A 163 -0.74 7.19 -4.61
CA LEU A 163 -1.56 6.89 -5.78
C LEU A 163 -0.86 5.91 -6.73
N VAL A 164 0.43 6.11 -7.00
CA VAL A 164 1.25 5.19 -7.82
C VAL A 164 1.20 3.78 -7.25
N ALA A 165 1.33 3.61 -5.93
CA ALA A 165 1.23 2.29 -5.28
C ALA A 165 -0.15 1.64 -5.47
N GLN A 166 -1.24 2.42 -5.42
CA GLN A 166 -2.59 1.88 -5.66
C GLN A 166 -2.77 1.41 -7.10
N ILE A 167 -2.28 2.18 -8.04
CA ILE A 167 -2.36 1.84 -9.47
C ILE A 167 -1.52 0.59 -9.78
N GLN A 168 -0.34 0.43 -9.15
CA GLN A 168 0.43 -0.82 -9.26
C GLN A 168 -0.35 -2.02 -8.73
N GLY A 169 -1.04 -1.89 -7.60
CA GLY A 169 -1.92 -2.93 -7.06
C GLY A 169 -3.03 -3.34 -8.05
N ILE A 170 -3.64 -2.37 -8.73
CA ILE A 170 -4.64 -2.64 -9.77
C ILE A 170 -4.02 -3.40 -10.96
N GLY A 171 -2.83 -2.99 -11.42
CA GLY A 171 -2.09 -3.69 -12.47
C GLY A 171 -1.87 -5.15 -12.12
N LEU A 172 -1.41 -5.42 -10.91
CA LEU A 172 -1.15 -6.77 -10.41
C LEU A 172 -2.40 -7.66 -10.39
N ILE A 173 -3.54 -7.11 -9.94
CA ILE A 173 -4.83 -7.80 -9.93
C ILE A 173 -5.27 -8.10 -11.37
N ALA A 174 -5.13 -7.13 -12.27
CA ALA A 174 -5.53 -7.28 -13.67
C ALA A 174 -4.66 -8.34 -14.39
N THR A 175 -3.35 -8.31 -14.21
CA THR A 175 -2.44 -9.35 -14.76
C THR A 175 -2.88 -10.73 -14.31
N ARG A 176 -3.16 -10.92 -13.03
CA ARG A 176 -3.54 -12.24 -12.49
C ARG A 176 -4.90 -12.73 -12.98
N PHE A 177 -5.93 -11.89 -12.98
CA PHE A 177 -7.31 -12.33 -13.21
C PHE A 177 -7.82 -12.10 -14.62
N ILE A 178 -7.22 -11.17 -15.39
CA ILE A 178 -7.57 -10.91 -16.78
C ILE A 178 -6.56 -11.57 -17.71
N GLY A 179 -5.32 -11.82 -17.25
CA GLY A 179 -4.26 -12.40 -18.09
C GLY A 179 -3.66 -11.40 -19.08
N VAL A 180 -3.73 -10.10 -18.77
CA VAL A 180 -3.15 -9.04 -19.59
C VAL A 180 -1.78 -8.64 -19.04
N ASP A 181 -0.95 -8.05 -19.90
CA ASP A 181 0.30 -7.44 -19.47
C ASP A 181 0.08 -6.38 -18.38
N PHE A 182 1.04 -6.26 -17.45
CA PHE A 182 0.95 -5.38 -16.28
C PHE A 182 0.65 -3.93 -16.66
N ALA A 183 1.31 -3.40 -17.69
CA ALA A 183 1.08 -2.04 -18.15
C ALA A 183 -0.34 -1.85 -18.72
N ILE A 184 -0.85 -2.83 -19.46
CA ILE A 184 -2.23 -2.82 -19.99
C ILE A 184 -3.22 -2.89 -18.83
N GLY A 185 -2.96 -3.75 -17.83
CA GLY A 185 -3.79 -3.89 -16.63
C GLY A 185 -3.95 -2.59 -15.85
N ILE A 186 -2.88 -1.81 -15.73
CA ILE A 186 -2.88 -0.47 -15.12
C ILE A 186 -3.89 0.45 -15.83
N PHE A 187 -3.84 0.54 -17.17
CA PHE A 187 -4.73 1.43 -17.93
C PHE A 187 -6.18 0.94 -17.95
N CYS A 188 -6.42 -0.37 -17.95
CA CYS A 188 -7.77 -0.93 -17.78
C CYS A 188 -8.37 -0.55 -16.42
N GLY A 189 -7.58 -0.64 -15.35
CA GLY A 189 -8.01 -0.26 -14.00
C GLY A 189 -8.26 1.24 -13.84
N LEU A 190 -7.49 2.08 -14.55
CA LEU A 190 -7.67 3.53 -14.56
C LEU A 190 -9.08 3.95 -14.98
N ALA A 191 -9.68 3.25 -15.94
CA ALA A 191 -11.06 3.53 -16.36
C ALA A 191 -12.05 3.41 -15.19
N GLY A 192 -11.88 2.41 -14.31
CA GLY A 192 -12.70 2.25 -13.10
C GLY A 192 -12.59 3.42 -12.12
N ILE A 193 -11.37 3.91 -11.88
CA ILE A 193 -11.11 5.09 -11.03
C ILE A 193 -11.79 6.34 -11.62
N LEU A 194 -11.57 6.62 -12.91
CA LEU A 194 -12.06 7.84 -13.54
C LEU A 194 -13.58 7.91 -13.52
N VAL A 195 -14.28 6.80 -13.71
CA VAL A 195 -15.76 6.81 -13.72
C VAL A 195 -16.32 7.27 -12.37
N CYS A 196 -15.72 6.87 -11.27
CA CYS A 196 -16.18 7.25 -9.92
C CYS A 196 -15.85 8.71 -9.60
N SER A 197 -14.58 9.10 -9.71
CA SER A 197 -14.09 10.40 -9.24
C SER A 197 -14.44 11.55 -10.16
N PHE A 198 -14.46 11.33 -11.47
CA PHE A 198 -14.68 12.39 -12.47
C PHE A 198 -16.11 12.96 -12.46
N LEU A 199 -17.13 12.12 -12.25
CA LEU A 199 -18.54 12.53 -12.41
C LEU A 199 -19.07 13.34 -11.24
N GLY A 200 -18.77 12.96 -9.99
CA GLY A 200 -19.42 13.56 -8.83
C GLY A 200 -18.52 14.01 -7.69
N GLY A 201 -17.18 13.96 -7.86
CA GLY A 201 -16.23 14.36 -6.81
C GLY A 201 -16.44 13.63 -5.48
N MET A 202 -16.27 14.32 -4.36
CA MET A 202 -16.36 13.73 -3.00
C MET A 202 -17.74 13.11 -2.71
N ARG A 203 -18.82 13.61 -3.33
CA ARG A 203 -20.17 13.03 -3.16
C ARG A 203 -20.23 11.64 -3.76
N ALA A 204 -19.79 11.47 -5.01
CA ALA A 204 -19.77 10.16 -5.67
C ALA A 204 -18.80 9.21 -4.99
N VAL A 205 -17.58 9.66 -4.75
CA VAL A 205 -16.53 8.88 -4.08
C VAL A 205 -17.00 8.38 -2.71
N THR A 206 -17.70 9.19 -1.91
CA THR A 206 -18.20 8.74 -0.60
C THR A 206 -19.19 7.57 -0.72
N TRP A 207 -20.14 7.64 -1.66
CA TRP A 207 -21.15 6.59 -1.79
C TRP A 207 -20.63 5.33 -2.49
N THR A 208 -19.72 5.47 -3.44
CA THR A 208 -19.03 4.30 -4.03
C THR A 208 -18.15 3.60 -3.01
N GLN A 209 -17.45 4.32 -2.14
CA GLN A 209 -16.62 3.74 -1.09
C GLN A 209 -17.41 3.00 -0.02
N VAL A 210 -18.63 3.39 0.29
CA VAL A 210 -19.51 2.58 1.15
C VAL A 210 -19.82 1.23 0.51
N ALA A 211 -20.09 1.19 -0.81
CA ALA A 211 -20.28 -0.05 -1.53
C ALA A 211 -19.00 -0.89 -1.64
N GLN A 212 -17.86 -0.22 -1.91
CA GLN A 212 -16.54 -0.85 -1.96
C GLN A 212 -16.16 -1.47 -0.61
N TYR A 213 -16.47 -0.81 0.51
CA TYR A 213 -16.22 -1.37 1.85
C TYR A 213 -16.96 -2.69 2.07
N ILE A 214 -18.21 -2.78 1.64
CA ILE A 214 -19.02 -4.02 1.78
C ILE A 214 -18.38 -5.18 1.03
N ILE A 215 -17.91 -4.94 -0.19
CA ILE A 215 -17.20 -5.96 -0.98
C ILE A 215 -15.87 -6.33 -0.31
N LEU A 216 -15.07 -5.33 0.07
CA LEU A 216 -13.76 -5.48 0.69
C LEU A 216 -13.84 -6.33 1.97
N ILE A 217 -14.76 -5.99 2.88
CA ILE A 217 -14.88 -6.73 4.14
C ILE A 217 -15.41 -8.16 3.93
N SER A 218 -16.31 -8.35 2.97
CA SER A 218 -16.78 -9.69 2.61
C SER A 218 -15.66 -10.53 2.00
N ALA A 219 -14.80 -9.91 1.19
CA ALA A 219 -13.67 -10.53 0.51
C ALA A 219 -12.54 -10.95 1.45
N ILE A 220 -12.48 -10.46 2.67
CA ILE A 220 -11.52 -10.94 3.68
C ILE A 220 -12.19 -11.89 4.67
N LEU A 221 -13.38 -11.56 5.19
CA LEU A 221 -14.03 -12.37 6.24
C LEU A 221 -14.46 -13.74 5.72
N ILE A 222 -15.07 -13.82 4.53
CA ILE A 222 -15.57 -15.08 3.98
C ILE A 222 -14.43 -16.08 3.73
N PRO A 223 -13.37 -15.76 2.97
CA PRO A 223 -12.25 -16.68 2.77
C PRO A 223 -11.56 -17.09 4.06
N VAL A 224 -11.30 -16.13 4.96
CA VAL A 224 -10.66 -16.40 6.26
C VAL A 224 -11.47 -17.39 7.08
N SER A 225 -12.80 -17.22 7.14
CA SER A 225 -13.69 -18.17 7.84
C SER A 225 -13.73 -19.54 7.17
N LEU A 226 -13.74 -19.60 5.83
CA LEU A 226 -13.74 -20.87 5.09
C LEU A 226 -12.43 -21.66 5.29
N ILE A 227 -11.29 -20.97 5.23
CA ILE A 227 -9.98 -21.60 5.48
C ILE A 227 -9.87 -22.07 6.93
N ALA A 228 -10.39 -21.29 7.88
CA ALA A 228 -10.41 -21.67 9.30
C ALA A 228 -11.26 -22.93 9.55
N MET A 229 -12.45 -22.98 8.99
CA MET A 229 -13.31 -24.17 9.10
C MET A 229 -12.66 -25.41 8.48
N LYS A 230 -11.98 -25.27 7.34
CA LYS A 230 -11.20 -26.35 6.72
C LYS A 230 -10.12 -26.89 7.67
N ASN A 231 -9.47 -26.01 8.43
CA ASN A 231 -8.40 -26.35 9.38
C ASN A 231 -8.93 -26.78 10.77
N GLY A 232 -10.24 -26.98 10.93
CA GLY A 232 -10.86 -27.39 12.18
C GLY A 232 -10.96 -26.29 13.24
N LEU A 233 -10.83 -25.03 12.81
CA LEU A 233 -10.95 -23.86 13.66
C LEU A 233 -12.33 -23.28 13.57
N GLY A 234 -13.27 -23.13 14.15
CA GLY A 234 -14.61 -22.57 13.96
C GLY A 234 -14.73 -21.40 12.94
N PRO A 235 -15.94 -20.91 12.69
CA PRO A 235 -16.18 -19.87 11.67
C PRO A 235 -15.62 -18.49 12.04
N VAL A 236 -15.25 -18.27 13.31
CA VAL A 236 -14.60 -17.05 13.81
C VAL A 236 -13.15 -17.39 14.19
N PRO A 237 -12.23 -17.33 13.21
CA PRO A 237 -10.90 -17.90 13.37
C PRO A 237 -10.03 -17.16 14.39
N GLN A 238 -10.40 -15.94 14.77
CA GLN A 238 -9.71 -15.16 15.79
C GLN A 238 -9.68 -15.89 17.15
N PHE A 239 -10.67 -16.70 17.47
CA PHE A 239 -10.69 -17.51 18.70
C PHE A 239 -9.74 -18.72 18.63
N GLY A 240 -9.46 -19.24 17.44
CA GLY A 240 -8.52 -20.35 17.24
C GLY A 240 -7.09 -19.92 16.92
N TYR A 241 -6.81 -18.61 16.93
CA TYR A 241 -5.53 -18.05 16.48
C TYR A 241 -4.32 -18.62 17.25
N GLY A 242 -4.41 -18.73 18.56
CA GLY A 242 -3.33 -19.28 19.41
C GLY A 242 -2.99 -20.73 19.05
N GLN A 243 -4.01 -21.58 18.89
CA GLN A 243 -3.80 -23.00 18.51
C GLN A 243 -3.15 -23.12 17.11
N LEU A 244 -3.55 -22.27 16.18
CA LEU A 244 -2.96 -22.25 14.84
C LEU A 244 -1.50 -21.80 14.90
N MET A 245 -1.20 -20.78 15.71
CA MET A 245 0.15 -20.27 15.90
C MET A 245 1.08 -21.35 16.48
N GLU A 246 0.63 -22.14 17.46
CA GLU A 246 1.37 -23.28 18.01
C GLU A 246 1.67 -24.34 16.95
N ARG A 247 0.70 -24.67 16.08
CA ARG A 247 0.89 -25.62 14.97
C ARG A 247 1.94 -25.09 13.96
N VAL A 248 1.88 -23.81 13.63
CA VAL A 248 2.86 -23.20 12.73
C VAL A 248 4.24 -23.21 13.37
N ALA A 249 4.37 -22.79 14.65
CA ALA A 249 5.64 -22.76 15.36
C ALA A 249 6.31 -24.14 15.43
N ALA A 250 5.52 -25.19 15.73
CA ALA A 250 6.02 -26.56 15.74
C ALA A 250 6.54 -27.00 14.36
N ARG A 251 5.83 -26.66 13.29
CA ARG A 251 6.23 -27.03 11.92
C ARG A 251 7.43 -26.21 11.44
N GLU A 252 7.50 -24.91 11.76
CA GLU A 252 8.66 -24.06 11.49
C GLU A 252 9.94 -24.60 12.14
N ALA A 253 9.84 -25.06 13.40
CA ALA A 253 10.96 -25.68 14.10
C ALA A 253 11.43 -26.96 13.39
N GLN A 254 10.51 -27.84 12.99
CA GLN A 254 10.85 -29.06 12.25
C GLN A 254 11.57 -28.76 10.93
N VAL A 255 11.09 -27.77 10.17
CA VAL A 255 11.69 -27.37 8.89
C VAL A 255 13.07 -26.74 9.14
N ARG A 256 13.20 -25.84 10.12
CA ARG A 256 14.45 -25.17 10.45
C ARG A 256 15.57 -26.17 10.82
N ASP A 257 15.22 -27.23 11.53
CA ASP A 257 16.16 -28.22 12.05
C ASP A 257 16.42 -29.36 11.04
N SER A 258 15.71 -29.38 9.88
CA SER A 258 15.91 -30.39 8.85
C SER A 258 17.29 -30.28 8.19
N ARG A 259 17.97 -31.44 8.02
CA ARG A 259 19.27 -31.49 7.34
C ARG A 259 19.18 -31.15 5.85
N ASP A 260 18.10 -31.54 5.20
CA ASP A 260 17.91 -31.30 3.77
C ASP A 260 17.62 -29.82 3.51
N GLU A 261 16.83 -29.19 4.36
CA GLU A 261 16.64 -27.73 4.34
C GLU A 261 17.97 -26.96 4.56
N GLN A 262 18.86 -27.47 5.42
CA GLN A 262 20.20 -26.90 5.60
C GLN A 262 21.04 -27.01 4.33
N ARG A 263 20.96 -28.13 3.61
CA ARG A 263 21.67 -28.33 2.31
C ARG A 263 21.24 -27.31 1.26
N VAL A 264 19.92 -27.04 1.15
CA VAL A 264 19.39 -26.02 0.25
C VAL A 264 19.92 -24.63 0.62
N ARG A 265 19.85 -24.27 1.90
CA ARG A 265 20.38 -22.99 2.39
C ARG A 265 21.88 -22.84 2.11
N ASP A 266 22.65 -23.91 2.27
CA ASP A 266 24.09 -23.92 1.97
C ASP A 266 24.35 -23.78 0.46
N ALA A 267 23.48 -24.30 -0.40
CA ALA A 267 23.58 -24.09 -1.84
C ALA A 267 23.41 -22.60 -2.18
N TYR A 268 22.40 -21.93 -1.64
CA TYR A 268 22.21 -20.48 -1.81
C TYR A 268 23.36 -19.65 -1.20
N ARG A 269 23.92 -20.04 -0.05
CA ARG A 269 25.12 -19.38 0.51
C ARG A 269 26.32 -19.48 -0.43
N ARG A 270 26.55 -20.66 -1.05
CA ARG A 270 27.63 -20.83 -2.02
C ARG A 270 27.44 -19.96 -3.26
N GLN A 271 26.21 -19.83 -3.77
CA GLN A 271 25.92 -18.92 -4.89
C GLN A 271 26.15 -17.47 -4.52
N ALA A 272 25.69 -17.05 -3.34
CA ALA A 272 25.92 -15.68 -2.83
C ALA A 272 27.42 -15.37 -2.67
N ALA A 273 28.21 -16.33 -2.17
CA ALA A 273 29.67 -16.20 -2.06
C ALA A 273 30.35 -16.08 -3.44
N HIS A 274 29.82 -16.78 -4.46
CA HIS A 274 30.30 -16.64 -5.82
C HIS A 274 30.06 -15.22 -6.35
N ILE A 275 28.84 -14.69 -6.17
CA ILE A 275 28.54 -13.30 -6.57
C ILE A 275 29.38 -12.30 -5.77
N GLN A 276 29.62 -12.54 -4.49
CA GLN A 276 30.51 -11.71 -3.69
C GLN A 276 31.93 -11.67 -4.28
N THR A 277 32.46 -12.84 -4.71
CA THR A 277 33.76 -12.90 -5.39
C THR A 277 33.78 -12.10 -6.70
N GLN A 278 32.66 -12.08 -7.44
CA GLN A 278 32.54 -11.24 -8.64
C GLN A 278 32.54 -9.74 -8.29
N LEU A 279 31.82 -9.36 -7.23
CA LEU A 279 31.77 -7.99 -6.72
C LEU A 279 33.15 -7.48 -6.29
N ASP A 280 33.93 -8.32 -5.60
CA ASP A 280 35.26 -7.97 -5.11
C ASP A 280 36.28 -7.77 -6.26
N ARG A 281 36.02 -8.41 -7.40
CA ARG A 281 36.88 -8.32 -8.61
C ARG A 281 36.41 -7.29 -9.65
N LEU A 282 35.44 -6.45 -9.32
CA LEU A 282 35.04 -5.37 -10.22
C LEU A 282 36.22 -4.35 -10.42
N PRO A 283 36.48 -3.87 -11.65
CA PRO A 283 35.70 -4.03 -12.89
C PRO A 283 36.07 -5.25 -13.76
N ALA A 284 37.07 -6.04 -13.39
CA ALA A 284 37.57 -7.15 -14.22
C ALA A 284 36.50 -8.24 -14.44
N SER A 285 35.75 -8.62 -13.39
CA SER A 285 34.67 -9.58 -13.46
C SER A 285 33.53 -9.14 -14.38
N TYR A 286 33.22 -7.85 -14.45
CA TYR A 286 32.25 -7.29 -15.37
C TYR A 286 32.64 -7.53 -16.84
N ALA A 287 33.90 -7.22 -17.19
CA ALA A 287 34.41 -7.43 -18.53
C ALA A 287 34.43 -8.91 -18.92
N GLN A 288 34.79 -9.78 -17.98
CA GLN A 288 34.79 -11.24 -18.17
C GLN A 288 33.40 -11.79 -18.41
N GLU A 289 32.41 -11.45 -17.57
CA GLU A 289 31.04 -11.96 -17.71
C GLU A 289 30.37 -11.45 -18.99
N ARG A 290 30.56 -10.17 -19.31
CA ARG A 290 30.02 -9.62 -20.56
C ARG A 290 30.68 -10.29 -21.78
N GLY A 291 32.00 -10.50 -21.75
CA GLY A 291 32.72 -11.24 -22.80
C GLY A 291 32.18 -12.66 -22.97
N ARG A 292 31.99 -13.40 -21.88
CA ARG A 292 31.42 -14.75 -21.89
C ARG A 292 30.03 -14.79 -22.55
N LEU A 293 29.14 -13.85 -22.24
CA LEU A 293 27.80 -13.77 -22.85
C LEU A 293 27.88 -13.48 -24.37
N VAL A 294 28.77 -12.58 -24.79
CA VAL A 294 29.01 -12.27 -26.20
C VAL A 294 29.55 -13.48 -26.95
N ASP A 295 30.52 -14.18 -26.38
CA ASP A 295 31.12 -15.37 -26.99
C ASP A 295 30.11 -16.53 -27.11
N GLN A 296 29.29 -16.77 -26.06
CA GLN A 296 28.22 -17.77 -26.11
C GLN A 296 27.16 -17.44 -27.17
N LEU A 297 26.77 -16.18 -27.30
CA LEU A 297 25.85 -15.76 -28.36
C LEU A 297 26.45 -15.93 -29.77
N ALA A 298 27.72 -15.55 -29.93
CA ALA A 298 28.43 -15.74 -31.20
C ALA A 298 28.58 -17.21 -31.58
N ASP A 299 28.81 -18.07 -30.58
CA ASP A 299 28.92 -19.53 -30.80
C ASP A 299 27.57 -20.14 -31.17
N LEU A 300 26.50 -19.82 -30.46
CA LEU A 300 25.13 -20.28 -30.82
C LEU A 300 24.72 -19.84 -32.22
N ARG A 301 25.06 -18.63 -32.64
CA ARG A 301 24.78 -18.12 -34.00
C ARG A 301 25.63 -18.84 -35.06
N ARG A 302 26.90 -19.13 -34.78
CA ARG A 302 27.80 -19.86 -35.73
C ARG A 302 27.35 -21.28 -35.96
N HIS A 303 26.82 -21.97 -34.93
CA HIS A 303 26.40 -23.36 -35.00
C HIS A 303 24.91 -23.52 -35.28
N ASN A 304 24.21 -22.46 -35.72
CA ASN A 304 22.75 -22.46 -35.94
C ASN A 304 21.96 -23.07 -34.75
N GLY A 305 22.34 -22.69 -33.54
CA GLY A 305 21.68 -23.14 -32.31
C GLY A 305 20.18 -22.79 -32.26
N PRO A 306 19.42 -23.39 -31.36
CA PRO A 306 17.98 -23.15 -31.24
C PRO A 306 17.65 -21.65 -31.09
N LEU A 307 16.69 -21.16 -31.88
CA LEU A 307 16.25 -19.76 -31.86
C LEU A 307 15.88 -19.28 -30.44
N ARG A 308 15.29 -20.18 -29.65
CA ARG A 308 14.94 -19.92 -28.27
C ARG A 308 16.17 -19.59 -27.41
N GLU A 309 17.26 -20.33 -27.55
CA GLU A 309 18.50 -20.10 -26.80
C GLU A 309 19.19 -18.80 -27.25
N ILE A 310 19.22 -18.55 -28.57
CA ILE A 310 19.73 -17.29 -29.12
C ILE A 310 18.96 -16.12 -28.54
N SER A 311 17.62 -16.15 -28.58
CA SER A 311 16.77 -15.08 -28.03
C SER A 311 16.95 -14.89 -26.52
N GLN A 312 17.15 -15.96 -25.76
CA GLN A 312 17.46 -15.87 -24.32
C GLN A 312 18.80 -15.18 -24.05
N ARG A 313 19.86 -15.50 -24.84
CA ARG A 313 21.17 -14.85 -24.69
C ARG A 313 21.18 -13.39 -25.15
N GLU A 314 20.42 -13.07 -26.18
CA GLU A 314 20.23 -11.68 -26.62
C GLU A 314 19.54 -10.85 -25.55
N ARG A 315 18.49 -11.37 -24.92
CA ARG A 315 17.84 -10.70 -23.77
C ARG A 315 18.78 -10.53 -22.60
N ALA A 316 19.51 -11.60 -22.22
CA ALA A 316 20.48 -11.53 -21.14
C ALA A 316 21.58 -10.47 -21.39
N LEU A 317 22.00 -10.29 -22.65
CA LEU A 317 22.94 -9.25 -23.01
C LEU A 317 22.31 -7.84 -23.05
N ALA A 318 21.06 -7.72 -23.47
CA ALA A 318 20.31 -6.45 -23.45
C ALA A 318 20.01 -5.97 -22.03
N GLU A 319 19.73 -6.90 -21.11
CA GLU A 319 19.47 -6.64 -19.70
C GLU A 319 20.76 -6.55 -18.85
N PHE A 320 21.93 -6.86 -19.46
CA PHE A 320 23.20 -6.82 -18.76
C PHE A 320 23.52 -5.37 -18.31
N PRO A 321 24.06 -5.18 -17.10
CA PRO A 321 24.36 -3.84 -16.59
C PRO A 321 25.21 -3.03 -17.58
N ARG A 322 24.90 -1.74 -17.76
CA ARG A 322 25.56 -0.88 -18.75
C ARG A 322 27.02 -0.57 -18.44
N ASP A 323 27.39 -0.61 -17.17
CA ASP A 323 28.73 -0.29 -16.68
C ASP A 323 29.04 -1.03 -15.36
N PRO A 324 30.31 -1.05 -14.88
CA PRO A 324 30.67 -1.71 -13.63
C PRO A 324 30.00 -1.13 -12.37
N ALA A 325 29.60 0.14 -12.39
CA ALA A 325 28.91 0.74 -11.25
C ALA A 325 27.46 0.21 -11.17
N ALA A 326 26.75 0.14 -12.29
CA ALA A 326 25.45 -0.50 -12.39
C ALA A 326 25.51 -1.99 -12.04
N ALA A 327 26.55 -2.70 -12.50
CA ALA A 327 26.79 -4.10 -12.16
C ALA A 327 26.96 -4.31 -10.65
N ARG A 328 27.67 -3.42 -9.96
CA ARG A 328 27.82 -3.47 -8.50
C ARG A 328 26.46 -3.45 -7.80
N VAL A 329 25.54 -2.61 -8.23
CA VAL A 329 24.21 -2.49 -7.62
C VAL A 329 23.39 -3.76 -7.88
N VAL A 330 23.31 -4.20 -9.14
CA VAL A 330 22.53 -5.38 -9.55
C VAL A 330 23.05 -6.65 -8.88
N TRP A 331 24.36 -6.86 -8.89
CA TRP A 331 24.97 -8.05 -8.29
C TRP A 331 24.92 -8.03 -6.75
N SER A 332 25.02 -6.84 -6.13
CA SER A 332 24.82 -6.74 -4.67
C SER A 332 23.39 -7.15 -4.30
N GLN A 333 22.40 -6.70 -5.06
CA GLN A 333 21.01 -7.08 -4.83
C GLN A 333 20.80 -8.58 -5.05
N ALA A 334 21.32 -9.15 -6.14
CA ALA A 334 21.23 -10.59 -6.39
C ALA A 334 21.88 -11.44 -5.29
N ARG A 335 23.05 -10.99 -4.77
CA ARG A 335 23.69 -11.61 -3.60
C ARG A 335 22.78 -11.55 -2.36
N ASP A 336 22.21 -10.39 -2.08
CA ASP A 336 21.39 -10.17 -0.89
C ASP A 336 20.08 -10.97 -0.97
N ASP A 337 19.49 -11.13 -2.16
CA ASP A 337 18.33 -11.99 -2.41
C ASP A 337 18.66 -13.47 -2.16
N LEU A 338 19.85 -13.95 -2.59
CA LEU A 338 20.31 -15.30 -2.30
C LEU A 338 20.57 -15.52 -0.80
N LEU A 339 21.15 -14.54 -0.12
CA LEU A 339 21.35 -14.60 1.34
C LEU A 339 20.01 -14.59 2.09
N ALA A 340 19.02 -13.85 1.60
CA ALA A 340 17.67 -13.87 2.15
C ALA A 340 17.02 -15.27 2.02
N ARG A 341 17.20 -15.94 0.87
CA ARG A 341 16.75 -17.35 0.67
C ARG A 341 17.51 -18.34 1.56
N ALA A 342 18.80 -18.08 1.78
CA ALA A 342 19.65 -18.89 2.66
C ALA A 342 19.35 -18.70 4.15
N ALA A 343 18.53 -17.70 4.51
CA ALA A 343 18.12 -17.50 5.89
C ALA A 343 17.11 -18.57 6.34
N PRO A 344 17.11 -18.98 7.62
CA PRO A 344 16.08 -19.87 8.14
C PRO A 344 14.70 -19.17 8.07
N PRO A 345 13.60 -19.93 8.01
CA PRO A 345 12.25 -19.35 8.06
C PRO A 345 12.10 -18.49 9.31
N VAL A 346 11.59 -17.28 9.14
CA VAL A 346 11.35 -16.36 10.26
C VAL A 346 10.19 -16.89 11.10
N PRO A 347 10.40 -17.18 12.40
CA PRO A 347 9.33 -17.64 13.27
C PRO A 347 8.23 -16.57 13.40
N MET A 348 6.97 -16.97 13.16
CA MET A 348 5.87 -15.99 13.21
C MET A 348 5.53 -15.49 14.62
N HIS A 349 5.77 -16.33 15.63
CA HIS A 349 5.41 -16.04 17.03
C HIS A 349 6.50 -15.34 17.81
N GLU A 350 7.74 -15.38 17.33
CA GLU A 350 8.90 -14.86 18.05
C GLU A 350 9.11 -13.38 17.71
N PRO A 351 9.12 -12.49 18.72
CA PRO A 351 9.43 -11.07 18.48
C PRO A 351 10.93 -10.90 18.21
N PHE A 352 11.23 -10.24 17.10
CA PHE A 352 12.60 -9.87 16.69
C PHE A 352 13.58 -11.04 16.72
N PRO A 353 13.31 -12.14 15.98
CA PRO A 353 14.17 -13.31 16.02
C PRO A 353 15.56 -12.96 15.48
N ALA A 354 16.59 -13.26 16.27
CA ALA A 354 17.99 -12.95 15.94
C ALA A 354 18.93 -13.90 16.70
N ALA A 355 20.11 -14.16 16.11
CA ALA A 355 21.12 -15.00 16.73
C ALA A 355 21.91 -14.27 17.84
N SER A 356 21.90 -12.92 17.81
CA SER A 356 22.61 -12.07 18.76
C SER A 356 21.85 -10.78 19.05
N ASP A 357 22.18 -10.11 20.15
CA ASP A 357 21.64 -8.79 20.49
C ASP A 357 22.01 -7.73 19.45
N ASP A 358 23.15 -7.87 18.79
CA ASP A 358 23.59 -6.92 17.75
C ASP A 358 22.72 -7.00 16.48
N GLU A 359 22.15 -8.16 16.19
CA GLU A 359 21.16 -8.33 15.11
C GLU A 359 19.74 -7.95 15.55
N ARG A 360 19.40 -8.15 16.83
CA ARG A 360 18.09 -7.87 17.40
C ARG A 360 17.79 -6.37 17.50
N ARG A 361 18.73 -5.59 18.01
CA ARG A 361 18.58 -4.15 18.23
C ARG A 361 18.22 -3.34 16.96
N PRO A 362 18.80 -3.61 15.77
CA PRO A 362 18.37 -2.98 14.54
C PRO A 362 16.91 -3.28 14.18
N ARG A 363 16.44 -4.51 14.37
CA ARG A 363 15.04 -4.90 14.14
C ARG A 363 14.07 -4.16 15.06
N GLU A 364 14.36 -4.12 16.36
CA GLU A 364 13.58 -3.38 17.36
C GLU A 364 13.49 -1.88 17.01
N ARG A 365 14.63 -1.28 16.62
CA ARG A 365 14.64 0.13 16.19
C ARG A 365 13.81 0.37 14.95
N ASN A 366 13.93 -0.48 13.93
CA ASN A 366 13.14 -0.37 12.71
C ASN A 366 11.65 -0.57 12.98
N PHE A 367 11.28 -1.52 13.84
CA PHE A 367 9.89 -1.71 14.27
C PHE A 367 9.31 -0.45 14.90
N LEU A 368 10.01 0.14 15.88
CA LEU A 368 9.56 1.37 16.55
C LEU A 368 9.54 2.57 15.59
N ALA A 369 10.55 2.71 14.74
CA ALA A 369 10.62 3.78 13.75
C ALA A 369 9.46 3.69 12.76
N LEU A 370 9.17 2.49 12.25
CA LEU A 370 8.06 2.26 11.33
C LEU A 370 6.71 2.52 11.99
N LEU A 371 6.51 2.00 13.20
CA LEU A 371 5.31 2.24 14.00
C LEU A 371 5.04 3.74 14.19
N LEU A 372 6.06 4.50 14.59
CA LEU A 372 5.96 5.94 14.76
C LEU A 372 5.65 6.65 13.45
N CYS A 373 6.40 6.36 12.38
CA CYS A 373 6.19 6.97 11.07
C CYS A 373 4.78 6.71 10.54
N LEU A 374 4.29 5.49 10.66
CA LEU A 374 2.95 5.13 10.21
C LEU A 374 1.87 5.78 11.08
N SER A 375 2.05 5.86 12.40
CA SER A 375 1.10 6.53 13.30
C SER A 375 1.00 8.04 13.00
N LEU A 376 2.14 8.70 12.90
CA LEU A 376 2.19 10.15 12.63
C LEU A 376 1.76 10.46 11.18
N GLY A 377 2.13 9.59 10.23
CA GLY A 377 1.71 9.67 8.84
C GLY A 377 0.19 9.55 8.70
N THR A 378 -0.42 8.53 9.31
CA THR A 378 -1.88 8.36 9.36
C THR A 378 -2.58 9.61 9.84
N ALA A 379 -2.07 10.20 10.92
CA ALA A 379 -2.63 11.43 11.48
C ALA A 379 -2.45 12.65 10.57
N SER A 380 -1.62 12.58 9.55
CA SER A 380 -1.22 13.70 8.70
C SER A 380 -1.68 13.62 7.26
N LEU A 381 -2.23 12.48 6.83
CA LEU A 381 -2.65 12.28 5.43
C LEU A 381 -3.80 13.20 5.04
N PRO A 382 -3.63 14.08 4.04
CA PRO A 382 -4.64 15.07 3.68
C PRO A 382 -5.97 14.47 3.24
N HIS A 383 -5.97 13.36 2.44
CA HIS A 383 -7.19 12.72 1.96
C HIS A 383 -8.04 12.15 3.11
N ILE A 384 -7.42 11.59 4.16
CA ILE A 384 -8.13 11.09 5.34
C ILE A 384 -8.70 12.24 6.17
N LEU A 385 -7.92 13.28 6.42
CA LEU A 385 -8.36 14.42 7.22
C LEU A 385 -9.51 15.19 6.57
N THR A 386 -9.55 15.31 5.25
CA THR A 386 -10.66 15.97 4.53
C THR A 386 -11.99 15.23 4.67
N ARG A 387 -11.99 13.93 4.95
CA ARG A 387 -13.20 13.14 5.19
C ARG A 387 -14.06 13.66 6.34
N TYR A 388 -13.45 14.23 7.36
CA TYR A 388 -14.19 14.78 8.50
C TYR A 388 -14.96 16.04 8.13
N ASN A 389 -14.56 16.76 7.07
CA ASN A 389 -15.29 17.93 6.55
C ASN A 389 -16.60 17.56 5.82
N THR A 390 -16.81 16.31 5.47
CA THR A 390 -18.06 15.83 4.84
C THR A 390 -19.19 15.59 5.86
N THR A 391 -18.87 15.50 7.15
CA THR A 391 -19.83 15.25 8.24
C THR A 391 -20.68 16.47 8.58
N THR A 392 -21.82 16.24 9.22
CA THR A 392 -22.79 17.29 9.54
C THR A 392 -22.34 18.25 10.65
N SER A 393 -21.52 17.77 11.59
CA SER A 393 -21.07 18.55 12.77
C SER A 393 -19.76 18.00 13.34
N VAL A 394 -19.14 18.73 14.26
CA VAL A 394 -17.95 18.27 15.00
C VAL A 394 -18.25 16.99 15.79
N ALA A 395 -19.39 16.91 16.48
CA ALA A 395 -19.82 15.71 17.19
C ALA A 395 -20.02 14.52 16.23
N SER A 396 -20.50 14.77 15.00
CA SER A 396 -20.62 13.76 13.96
C SER A 396 -19.24 13.29 13.46
N ALA A 397 -18.28 14.21 13.35
CA ALA A 397 -16.90 13.86 12.99
C ALA A 397 -16.25 12.95 14.05
N ARG A 398 -16.36 13.28 15.34
CA ARG A 398 -15.87 12.41 16.44
C ARG A 398 -16.48 11.01 16.39
N ARG A 399 -17.80 10.91 16.23
CA ARG A 399 -18.48 9.60 16.10
C ARG A 399 -18.06 8.84 14.85
N SER A 400 -17.77 9.57 13.76
CA SER A 400 -17.29 8.96 12.52
C SER A 400 -15.92 8.29 12.71
N VAL A 401 -14.99 8.87 13.50
CA VAL A 401 -13.70 8.21 13.80
C VAL A 401 -13.92 6.90 14.55
N GLY A 402 -14.82 6.86 15.54
CA GLY A 402 -15.15 5.62 16.24
C GLY A 402 -15.69 4.53 15.30
N TRP A 403 -16.58 4.90 14.37
CA TRP A 403 -17.03 3.97 13.32
C TRP A 403 -15.91 3.53 12.40
N THR A 404 -15.02 4.45 12.00
CA THR A 404 -13.86 4.11 11.18
C THR A 404 -12.98 3.08 11.88
N LEU A 405 -12.65 3.29 13.15
CA LEU A 405 -11.86 2.33 13.95
C LEU A 405 -12.55 0.97 14.04
N PHE A 406 -13.86 0.92 14.27
CA PHE A 406 -14.61 -0.33 14.29
C PHE A 406 -14.51 -1.08 12.94
N PHE A 407 -14.72 -0.40 11.83
CA PHE A 407 -14.68 -1.00 10.50
C PHE A 407 -13.27 -1.45 10.09
N ILE A 408 -12.24 -0.70 10.49
CA ILE A 408 -10.84 -1.07 10.27
C ILE A 408 -10.45 -2.27 11.15
N ALA A 409 -10.91 -2.32 12.40
CA ALA A 409 -10.62 -3.41 13.31
C ALA A 409 -11.14 -4.76 12.79
N LEU A 410 -12.32 -4.80 12.18
CA LEU A 410 -12.85 -6.02 11.56
C LEU A 410 -11.88 -6.61 10.52
N PHE A 411 -11.25 -5.75 9.75
CA PHE A 411 -10.26 -6.14 8.75
C PHE A 411 -8.93 -6.53 9.40
N TYR A 412 -8.37 -5.67 10.24
CA TYR A 412 -7.03 -5.86 10.81
C TYR A 412 -6.93 -7.02 11.80
N LEU A 413 -8.04 -7.41 12.44
CA LEU A 413 -8.08 -8.65 13.25
C LEU A 413 -8.11 -9.92 12.40
N SER A 414 -8.47 -9.82 11.12
CA SER A 414 -8.57 -10.97 10.21
C SER A 414 -7.28 -11.21 9.42
N VAL A 415 -6.52 -10.16 9.10
CA VAL A 415 -5.32 -10.25 8.26
C VAL A 415 -4.20 -11.09 8.88
N PRO A 416 -3.83 -10.94 10.18
CA PRO A 416 -2.82 -11.80 10.79
C PRO A 416 -3.23 -13.27 10.79
N VAL A 417 -4.53 -13.55 11.02
CA VAL A 417 -5.06 -14.91 10.99
C VAL A 417 -4.90 -15.54 9.62
N LEU A 418 -5.21 -14.77 8.54
CA LEU A 418 -5.01 -15.22 7.17
C LEU A 418 -3.54 -15.55 6.89
N ALA A 419 -2.62 -14.67 7.28
CA ALA A 419 -1.19 -14.86 7.07
C ALA A 419 -0.68 -16.15 7.72
N VAL A 420 -1.09 -16.40 8.97
CA VAL A 420 -0.73 -17.62 9.71
C VAL A 420 -1.34 -18.88 9.08
N MET A 421 -2.62 -18.81 8.64
CA MET A 421 -3.27 -19.94 7.97
C MET A 421 -2.58 -20.30 6.65
N ILE A 422 -2.21 -19.32 5.84
CA ILE A 422 -1.50 -19.58 4.57
C ILE A 422 -0.11 -20.14 4.83
N LYS A 423 0.60 -19.63 5.82
CA LYS A 423 1.91 -20.20 6.19
C LYS A 423 1.76 -21.65 6.67
N TYR A 424 0.72 -21.97 7.45
CA TYR A 424 0.40 -23.33 7.84
C TYR A 424 0.11 -24.24 6.64
N GLU A 425 -0.75 -23.80 5.71
CA GLU A 425 -1.11 -24.57 4.50
C GLU A 425 0.14 -24.89 3.66
N ILE A 426 1.05 -23.94 3.50
CA ILE A 426 2.31 -24.16 2.77
C ILE A 426 3.22 -25.12 3.51
N LEU A 427 3.46 -24.91 4.80
CA LEU A 427 4.32 -25.77 5.62
C LEU A 427 3.78 -27.20 5.75
N ALA A 428 2.46 -27.36 5.82
CA ALA A 428 1.83 -28.67 6.00
C ALA A 428 1.62 -29.43 4.68
N ASN A 429 1.33 -28.71 3.60
CA ASN A 429 0.83 -29.30 2.36
C ASN A 429 1.77 -29.17 1.16
N LEU A 430 2.79 -28.30 1.20
CA LEU A 430 3.73 -28.12 0.08
C LEU A 430 5.15 -28.58 0.45
N VAL A 431 5.65 -28.19 1.61
CA VAL A 431 6.99 -28.59 2.07
C VAL A 431 7.04 -30.10 2.32
N GLY A 432 8.05 -30.76 1.71
CA GLY A 432 8.23 -32.22 1.76
C GLY A 432 7.48 -32.97 0.65
N ARG A 433 6.79 -32.31 -0.26
CA ARG A 433 6.17 -32.97 -1.43
C ARG A 433 7.18 -33.24 -2.53
N PRO A 434 7.01 -34.34 -3.28
CA PRO A 434 7.76 -34.54 -4.52
C PRO A 434 7.42 -33.47 -5.56
N PHE A 435 8.40 -32.98 -6.32
CA PHE A 435 8.17 -32.06 -7.45
C PHE A 435 7.22 -32.64 -8.51
N ALA A 436 7.24 -33.96 -8.70
CA ALA A 436 6.31 -34.64 -9.62
C ALA A 436 4.83 -34.58 -9.14
N ALA A 437 4.58 -34.25 -7.88
CA ALA A 437 3.23 -34.20 -7.28
C ALA A 437 2.86 -32.79 -6.79
N LEU A 438 3.40 -31.75 -7.42
CA LEU A 438 3.08 -30.37 -7.08
C LEU A 438 1.57 -30.08 -7.27
N PRO A 439 0.94 -29.32 -6.37
CA PRO A 439 -0.44 -28.91 -6.55
C PRO A 439 -0.62 -28.06 -7.81
N ALA A 440 -1.76 -28.21 -8.48
CA ALA A 440 -2.05 -27.53 -9.76
C ALA A 440 -1.91 -25.99 -9.67
N TRP A 441 -2.18 -25.39 -8.51
CA TRP A 441 -2.02 -23.95 -8.33
C TRP A 441 -0.57 -23.50 -8.47
N VAL A 442 0.42 -24.29 -8.05
CA VAL A 442 1.86 -23.95 -8.20
C VAL A 442 2.23 -23.88 -9.69
N THR A 443 1.83 -24.88 -10.47
CA THR A 443 2.12 -24.91 -11.92
C THR A 443 1.37 -23.82 -12.68
N GLN A 444 0.14 -23.50 -12.28
CA GLN A 444 -0.63 -22.40 -12.86
C GLN A 444 0.04 -21.04 -12.60
N TRP A 445 0.47 -20.76 -11.36
CA TRP A 445 1.15 -19.51 -11.05
C TRP A 445 2.50 -19.39 -11.75
N HIS A 446 3.29 -20.47 -11.78
CA HIS A 446 4.58 -20.51 -12.48
C HIS A 446 4.44 -20.25 -14.00
N HIS A 447 3.31 -20.61 -14.59
CA HIS A 447 3.04 -20.37 -16.01
C HIS A 447 2.71 -18.90 -16.31
N PHE A 448 2.10 -18.21 -15.37
CA PHE A 448 1.76 -16.77 -15.52
C PHE A 448 2.97 -15.87 -15.33
N GLU A 449 3.63 -15.95 -14.18
CA GLU A 449 4.87 -15.22 -13.88
C GLU A 449 5.68 -16.01 -12.84
N PRO A 450 6.77 -16.66 -13.25
CA PRO A 450 7.59 -17.51 -12.39
C PRO A 450 8.18 -16.77 -11.18
N ASP A 451 8.41 -15.47 -11.33
CA ASP A 451 9.01 -14.62 -10.29
C ASP A 451 8.02 -14.21 -9.18
N LEU A 452 6.71 -14.37 -9.37
CA LEU A 452 5.70 -14.04 -8.37
C LEU A 452 5.48 -15.19 -7.38
N ILE A 453 5.24 -16.40 -7.90
CA ILE A 453 5.14 -17.64 -7.12
C ILE A 453 5.80 -18.74 -7.93
N GLY A 454 6.81 -19.36 -7.35
CA GLY A 454 7.54 -20.45 -7.98
C GLY A 454 8.14 -21.40 -6.95
N VAL A 455 8.52 -22.58 -7.41
CA VAL A 455 9.29 -23.55 -6.65
C VAL A 455 10.43 -24.03 -7.54
N VAL A 456 11.67 -23.99 -7.03
CA VAL A 456 12.87 -24.36 -7.78
C VAL A 456 13.59 -25.48 -7.03
N ASP A 457 13.79 -26.62 -7.68
CA ASP A 457 14.56 -27.73 -7.12
C ASP A 457 16.07 -27.41 -7.19
N GLU A 458 16.57 -26.69 -6.21
CA GLU A 458 17.94 -26.16 -6.17
C GLU A 458 18.98 -27.26 -5.99
N ILE A 459 18.70 -28.24 -5.14
CA ILE A 459 19.63 -29.35 -4.86
C ILE A 459 19.32 -30.61 -5.70
N ARG A 460 18.30 -30.58 -6.52
CA ARG A 460 17.88 -31.66 -7.44
C ARG A 460 17.61 -32.99 -6.75
N ASP A 461 16.98 -32.94 -5.58
CA ASP A 461 16.55 -34.13 -4.85
C ASP A 461 15.10 -34.54 -5.14
N GLY A 462 14.37 -33.71 -5.91
CA GLY A 462 12.99 -33.93 -6.30
C GLY A 462 11.97 -33.72 -5.19
N ILE A 463 12.36 -33.13 -4.05
CA ILE A 463 11.49 -32.82 -2.90
C ILE A 463 11.47 -31.31 -2.65
N VAL A 464 10.30 -30.76 -2.38
CA VAL A 464 10.14 -29.32 -2.12
C VAL A 464 10.61 -28.97 -0.72
N HIS A 465 11.55 -28.05 -0.62
CA HIS A 465 12.02 -27.44 0.63
C HIS A 465 11.49 -26.03 0.81
N TRP A 466 11.42 -25.55 2.05
CA TRP A 466 10.92 -24.20 2.35
C TRP A 466 11.71 -23.09 1.62
N SER A 467 13.05 -23.19 1.65
CA SER A 467 13.92 -22.19 1.00
C SER A 467 13.85 -22.21 -0.53
N GLU A 468 13.25 -23.24 -1.14
CA GLU A 468 13.02 -23.38 -2.58
C GLU A 468 11.70 -22.75 -3.03
N ILE A 469 10.82 -22.41 -2.07
CA ILE A 469 9.55 -21.75 -2.36
C ILE A 469 9.77 -20.25 -2.48
N GLN A 470 9.51 -19.74 -3.67
CA GLN A 470 9.52 -18.31 -3.94
C GLN A 470 8.07 -17.82 -3.92
N MET A 471 7.77 -16.85 -3.05
CA MET A 471 6.44 -16.23 -2.99
C MET A 471 6.62 -14.75 -2.67
N GLN A 472 6.24 -13.89 -3.62
CA GLN A 472 6.23 -12.47 -3.35
C GLN A 472 5.13 -12.12 -2.32
N PRO A 473 5.42 -11.27 -1.33
CA PRO A 473 4.46 -10.92 -0.28
C PRO A 473 3.11 -10.44 -0.82
N ASP A 474 3.10 -9.65 -1.88
CA ASP A 474 1.88 -9.11 -2.48
C ASP A 474 0.98 -10.19 -3.14
N MET A 475 1.47 -11.43 -3.29
CA MET A 475 0.70 -12.54 -3.86
C MET A 475 -0.01 -13.39 -2.81
N VAL A 476 0.39 -13.35 -1.56
CA VAL A 476 -0.11 -14.25 -0.49
C VAL A 476 -1.64 -14.21 -0.37
N VAL A 477 -2.24 -13.02 -0.39
CA VAL A 477 -3.70 -12.87 -0.27
C VAL A 477 -4.40 -13.33 -1.53
N LEU A 478 -3.87 -12.97 -2.72
CA LEU A 478 -4.47 -13.31 -4.00
C LEU A 478 -4.45 -14.82 -4.28
N ALA A 479 -3.39 -15.51 -3.83
CA ALA A 479 -3.25 -16.96 -3.96
C ALA A 479 -3.90 -17.74 -2.81
N ALA A 480 -4.29 -17.09 -1.72
CA ALA A 480 -4.79 -17.74 -0.50
C ALA A 480 -5.90 -18.78 -0.75
N PRO A 481 -6.96 -18.51 -1.55
CA PRO A 481 -7.98 -19.51 -1.81
C PRO A 481 -7.46 -20.74 -2.56
N GLU A 482 -6.56 -20.53 -3.51
CA GLU A 482 -5.97 -21.62 -4.33
C GLU A 482 -5.03 -22.46 -3.48
N ILE A 483 -4.18 -21.85 -2.66
CA ILE A 483 -3.31 -22.53 -1.69
C ILE A 483 -4.16 -23.37 -0.72
N ALA A 484 -5.28 -22.82 -0.26
CA ALA A 484 -6.20 -23.52 0.62
C ALA A 484 -7.14 -24.51 -0.10
N GLY A 485 -7.09 -24.63 -1.44
CA GLY A 485 -7.95 -25.52 -2.22
C GLY A 485 -9.43 -25.14 -2.16
N LEU A 486 -9.76 -23.86 -2.05
CA LEU A 486 -11.12 -23.35 -2.11
C LEU A 486 -11.62 -23.19 -3.56
N PRO A 487 -12.96 -23.17 -3.79
CA PRO A 487 -13.53 -22.91 -5.10
C PRO A 487 -13.04 -21.58 -5.71
N TYR A 488 -12.95 -21.51 -7.04
CA TYR A 488 -12.43 -20.33 -7.75
C TYR A 488 -13.29 -19.07 -7.55
N VAL A 489 -14.58 -19.23 -7.24
CA VAL A 489 -15.47 -18.11 -6.84
C VAL A 489 -14.89 -17.33 -5.64
N VAL A 490 -14.15 -18.00 -4.74
CA VAL A 490 -13.53 -17.36 -3.59
C VAL A 490 -12.29 -16.55 -4.02
N SER A 491 -11.53 -17.03 -5.00
CA SER A 491 -10.44 -16.26 -5.64
C SER A 491 -10.99 -15.02 -6.35
N GLY A 492 -12.10 -15.15 -7.07
CA GLY A 492 -12.81 -14.02 -7.67
C GLY A 492 -13.30 -13.00 -6.65
N LEU A 493 -13.82 -13.46 -5.51
CA LEU A 493 -14.25 -12.59 -4.41
C LEU A 493 -13.07 -11.81 -3.81
N ILE A 494 -11.91 -12.45 -3.60
CA ILE A 494 -10.68 -11.76 -3.15
C ILE A 494 -10.23 -10.74 -4.20
N ALA A 495 -10.27 -11.08 -5.49
CA ALA A 495 -9.94 -10.13 -6.56
C ALA A 495 -10.84 -8.89 -6.53
N ALA A 496 -12.16 -9.08 -6.37
CA ALA A 496 -13.10 -7.98 -6.24
C ALA A 496 -12.82 -7.11 -5.00
N GLY A 497 -12.47 -7.73 -3.87
CA GLY A 497 -12.08 -7.02 -2.63
C GLY A 497 -10.79 -6.25 -2.76
N ALA A 498 -9.76 -6.86 -3.36
CA ALA A 498 -8.47 -6.22 -3.62
C ALA A 498 -8.62 -5.03 -4.57
N LEU A 499 -9.42 -5.21 -5.64
CA LEU A 499 -9.75 -4.13 -6.58
C LEU A 499 -10.53 -3.00 -5.89
N ALA A 500 -11.55 -3.34 -5.07
CA ALA A 500 -12.30 -2.35 -4.29
C ALA A 500 -11.40 -1.55 -3.35
N ALA A 501 -10.43 -2.19 -2.69
CA ALA A 501 -9.44 -1.57 -1.81
C ALA A 501 -8.54 -0.58 -2.58
N ALA A 502 -8.01 -1.02 -3.72
CA ALA A 502 -7.15 -0.17 -4.55
C ALA A 502 -7.91 1.03 -5.14
N LEU A 503 -9.11 0.79 -5.71
CA LEU A 503 -9.95 1.83 -6.31
C LEU A 503 -10.41 2.87 -5.28
N SER A 504 -10.89 2.44 -4.11
CA SER A 504 -11.40 3.36 -3.08
C SER A 504 -10.35 4.34 -2.61
N THR A 505 -9.13 3.88 -2.37
CA THR A 505 -8.01 4.73 -1.95
C THR A 505 -7.50 5.60 -3.10
N ALA A 506 -7.40 5.05 -4.31
CA ALA A 506 -7.00 5.81 -5.49
C ALA A 506 -7.96 6.98 -5.79
N ASP A 507 -9.28 6.76 -5.66
CA ASP A 507 -10.30 7.80 -5.79
C ASP A 507 -10.09 8.96 -4.81
N GLY A 508 -9.84 8.65 -3.53
CA GLY A 508 -9.60 9.64 -2.49
C GLY A 508 -8.32 10.45 -2.71
N LEU A 509 -7.23 9.76 -3.08
CA LEU A 509 -5.93 10.38 -3.37
C LEU A 509 -5.98 11.29 -4.61
N LEU A 510 -6.58 10.77 -5.69
CA LEU A 510 -6.71 11.49 -6.95
C LEU A 510 -7.54 12.76 -6.78
N LEU A 511 -8.66 12.66 -6.04
CA LEU A 511 -9.49 13.81 -5.73
C LEU A 511 -8.75 14.84 -4.84
N THR A 512 -7.94 14.38 -3.91
CA THR A 512 -7.12 15.25 -3.05
C THR A 512 -6.10 16.04 -3.86
N ILE A 513 -5.39 15.39 -4.79
CA ILE A 513 -4.44 16.07 -5.69
C ILE A 513 -5.17 17.06 -6.58
N ALA A 514 -6.28 16.64 -7.22
CA ALA A 514 -7.07 17.49 -8.10
C ALA A 514 -7.64 18.72 -7.37
N ASN A 515 -8.06 18.54 -6.11
CA ASN A 515 -8.57 19.63 -5.28
C ASN A 515 -7.44 20.58 -4.84
N ALA A 516 -6.26 20.08 -4.48
CA ALA A 516 -5.10 20.92 -4.17
C ALA A 516 -4.69 21.76 -5.38
N LEU A 517 -4.65 21.17 -6.57
CA LEU A 517 -4.36 21.90 -7.81
C LEU A 517 -5.44 22.91 -8.18
N SER A 518 -6.72 22.53 -8.13
CA SER A 518 -7.83 23.37 -8.61
C SER A 518 -8.28 24.42 -7.59
N HIS A 519 -8.38 24.05 -6.31
CA HIS A 519 -8.85 24.95 -5.27
C HIS A 519 -7.71 25.75 -4.64
N ASP A 520 -6.63 25.08 -4.18
CA ASP A 520 -5.58 25.75 -3.44
C ASP A 520 -4.62 26.55 -4.33
N ILE A 521 -4.27 25.99 -5.52
CA ILE A 521 -3.37 26.68 -6.45
C ILE A 521 -4.18 27.52 -7.45
N TYR A 522 -4.99 26.89 -8.32
CA TYR A 522 -5.64 27.63 -9.41
C TYR A 522 -6.57 28.73 -8.91
N TYR A 523 -7.54 28.41 -8.04
CA TYR A 523 -8.52 29.40 -7.57
C TYR A 523 -7.89 30.46 -6.67
N HIS A 524 -7.09 30.09 -5.68
CA HIS A 524 -6.55 31.07 -4.73
C HIS A 524 -5.35 31.89 -5.23
N MET A 525 -4.63 31.42 -6.27
CA MET A 525 -3.38 32.06 -6.72
C MET A 525 -3.44 32.55 -8.16
N VAL A 526 -4.18 31.85 -9.05
CA VAL A 526 -4.17 32.16 -10.49
C VAL A 526 -5.45 32.89 -10.94
N ALA A 527 -6.62 32.40 -10.51
CA ALA A 527 -7.91 32.94 -10.95
C ALA A 527 -8.94 33.01 -9.80
N PRO A 528 -8.79 33.99 -8.87
CA PRO A 528 -9.70 34.13 -7.72
C PRO A 528 -11.16 34.38 -8.11
N ASP A 529 -11.40 34.98 -9.28
CA ASP A 529 -12.75 35.31 -9.79
C ASP A 529 -13.39 34.16 -10.58
N ALA A 530 -12.77 32.98 -10.62
CA ALA A 530 -13.30 31.84 -11.37
C ALA A 530 -14.64 31.38 -10.80
N SER A 531 -15.65 31.23 -11.70
CA SER A 531 -16.97 30.74 -11.34
C SER A 531 -16.90 29.30 -10.78
N SER A 532 -17.88 28.93 -9.95
CA SER A 532 -17.97 27.59 -9.37
C SER A 532 -17.93 26.48 -10.43
N GLN A 533 -18.63 26.69 -11.56
CA GLN A 533 -18.63 25.73 -12.66
C GLN A 533 -17.24 25.57 -13.30
N ARG A 534 -16.51 26.69 -13.52
CA ARG A 534 -15.14 26.66 -14.07
C ARG A 534 -14.18 25.94 -13.13
N ARG A 535 -14.30 26.15 -11.82
CA ARG A 535 -13.48 25.47 -10.79
C ARG A 535 -13.69 23.96 -10.83
N VAL A 536 -14.94 23.49 -10.88
CA VAL A 536 -15.25 22.05 -11.00
C VAL A 536 -14.74 21.46 -12.30
N THR A 537 -14.89 22.17 -13.43
CA THR A 537 -14.38 21.71 -14.73
C THR A 537 -12.87 21.57 -14.73
N ILE A 538 -12.15 22.56 -14.20
CA ILE A 538 -10.68 22.51 -14.10
C ILE A 538 -10.24 21.38 -13.15
N SER A 539 -10.93 21.17 -12.02
CA SER A 539 -10.65 20.03 -11.17
C SER A 539 -10.75 18.71 -11.91
N LYS A 540 -11.77 18.52 -12.75
CA LYS A 540 -11.94 17.31 -13.56
C LYS A 540 -10.83 17.13 -14.60
N VAL A 541 -10.43 18.20 -15.30
CA VAL A 541 -9.32 18.13 -16.27
C VAL A 541 -8.00 17.78 -15.59
N LEU A 542 -7.70 18.41 -14.46
CA LEU A 542 -6.50 18.13 -13.67
C LEU A 542 -6.51 16.70 -13.12
N LEU A 543 -7.67 16.22 -12.66
CA LEU A 543 -7.85 14.85 -12.22
C LEU A 543 -7.48 13.84 -13.31
N LEU A 544 -7.94 14.04 -14.54
CA LEU A 544 -7.59 13.19 -15.67
C LEU A 544 -6.09 13.22 -15.98
N GLY A 545 -5.49 14.41 -16.01
CA GLY A 545 -4.06 14.57 -16.27
C GLY A 545 -3.19 13.87 -15.20
N VAL A 546 -3.54 14.03 -13.92
CA VAL A 546 -2.83 13.36 -12.81
C VAL A 546 -3.00 11.86 -12.90
N ALA A 547 -4.18 11.36 -13.21
CA ALA A 547 -4.46 9.93 -13.33
C ALA A 547 -3.62 9.27 -14.43
N LEU A 548 -3.54 9.88 -15.61
CA LEU A 548 -2.71 9.40 -16.73
C LEU A 548 -1.22 9.43 -16.37
N PHE A 549 -0.75 10.51 -15.76
CA PHE A 549 0.65 10.63 -15.35
C PHE A 549 1.01 9.61 -14.26
N ALA A 550 0.16 9.42 -13.27
CA ALA A 550 0.37 8.42 -12.22
C ALA A 550 0.37 6.99 -12.77
N SER A 551 -0.48 6.69 -13.76
CA SER A 551 -0.49 5.39 -14.45
C SER A 551 0.79 5.13 -15.24
N TYR A 552 1.31 6.16 -15.91
CA TYR A 552 2.60 6.07 -16.58
C TYR A 552 3.74 5.80 -15.58
N VAL A 553 3.80 6.53 -14.47
CA VAL A 553 4.83 6.28 -13.43
C VAL A 553 4.67 4.91 -12.79
N ALA A 554 3.44 4.45 -12.55
CA ALA A 554 3.17 3.11 -12.02
C ALA A 554 3.65 2.00 -12.96
N SER A 555 3.54 2.19 -14.29
CA SER A 555 4.01 1.21 -15.28
C SER A 555 5.54 1.04 -15.30
N LEU A 556 6.30 1.97 -14.73
CA LEU A 556 7.75 1.86 -14.57
C LEU A 556 8.17 0.91 -13.44
N ASN A 557 7.22 0.37 -12.66
CA ASN A 557 7.45 -0.55 -11.55
C ASN A 557 8.53 -0.10 -10.57
N THR A 558 8.37 1.11 -10.01
CA THR A 558 9.38 1.84 -9.24
C THR A 558 9.66 1.28 -7.85
N GLY A 559 8.90 0.26 -7.39
CA GLY A 559 9.12 -0.35 -6.07
C GLY A 559 7.93 -1.16 -5.56
N LYS A 560 8.14 -1.83 -4.43
CA LYS A 560 7.09 -2.62 -3.76
C LYS A 560 5.96 -1.72 -3.26
N ILE A 561 4.71 -2.16 -3.40
CA ILE A 561 3.49 -1.41 -3.01
C ILE A 561 3.59 -0.90 -1.57
N LEU A 562 3.96 -1.78 -0.64
CA LEU A 562 4.03 -1.46 0.79
C LEU A 562 5.10 -0.40 1.11
N PHE A 563 6.24 -0.42 0.39
CA PHE A 563 7.28 0.59 0.53
C PHE A 563 6.81 1.98 0.08
N LEU A 564 6.20 2.08 -1.10
CA LEU A 564 5.70 3.35 -1.64
C LEU A 564 4.66 3.98 -0.71
N VAL A 565 3.77 3.15 -0.16
CA VAL A 565 2.79 3.59 0.83
C VAL A 565 3.47 4.11 2.10
N GLY A 566 4.40 3.36 2.69
CA GLY A 566 5.12 3.78 3.88
C GLY A 566 5.95 5.05 3.67
N ALA A 567 6.56 5.21 2.50
CA ALA A 567 7.26 6.44 2.10
C ALA A 567 6.30 7.64 2.04
N ALA A 568 5.10 7.47 1.46
CA ALA A 568 4.08 8.51 1.44
C ALA A 568 3.64 8.92 2.85
N PHE A 569 3.54 7.97 3.79
CA PHE A 569 3.25 8.25 5.21
C PHE A 569 4.37 9.02 5.88
N SER A 570 5.63 8.64 5.64
CA SER A 570 6.79 9.35 6.15
C SER A 570 6.88 10.79 5.62
N LEU A 571 6.57 10.99 4.33
CA LEU A 571 6.47 12.32 3.71
C LEU A 571 5.35 13.16 4.34
N ALA A 572 4.16 12.58 4.51
CA ALA A 572 3.02 13.26 5.13
C ALA A 572 3.30 13.59 6.60
N ALA A 573 3.85 12.65 7.38
CA ALA A 573 4.27 12.88 8.76
C ALA A 573 5.23 14.06 8.88
N SER A 574 6.28 14.06 8.06
CA SER A 574 7.35 15.05 8.12
C SER A 574 6.90 16.45 7.71
N SER A 575 6.01 16.54 6.72
CA SER A 575 5.53 17.84 6.22
C SER A 575 4.36 18.40 7.02
N PHE A 576 3.38 17.57 7.42
CA PHE A 576 2.12 18.08 7.99
C PHE A 576 2.02 17.94 9.50
N PHE A 577 2.49 16.83 10.11
CA PHE A 577 2.23 16.56 11.51
C PHE A 577 2.71 17.68 12.46
N PRO A 578 3.97 18.17 12.34
CA PRO A 578 4.45 19.24 13.21
C PRO A 578 3.60 20.50 13.10
N VAL A 579 3.28 20.91 11.89
CA VAL A 579 2.59 22.18 11.63
C VAL A 579 1.10 22.09 11.96
N LEU A 580 0.46 20.94 11.76
CA LEU A 580 -0.93 20.72 12.19
C LEU A 580 -1.05 20.74 13.70
N VAL A 581 -0.19 20.02 14.42
CA VAL A 581 -0.22 19.98 15.89
C VAL A 581 0.11 21.35 16.48
N LEU A 582 1.22 21.96 16.07
CA LEU A 582 1.58 23.30 16.55
C LEU A 582 0.54 24.36 16.14
N GLY A 583 -0.01 24.24 14.93
CA GLY A 583 -1.04 25.14 14.42
C GLY A 583 -2.33 25.12 15.23
N VAL A 584 -2.73 23.94 15.72
CA VAL A 584 -3.93 23.76 16.55
C VAL A 584 -3.65 24.08 18.03
N PHE A 585 -2.52 23.63 18.59
CA PHE A 585 -2.32 23.62 20.03
C PHE A 585 -1.37 24.69 20.54
N TRP A 586 -0.58 25.36 19.69
CA TRP A 586 0.41 26.35 20.13
C TRP A 586 0.20 27.71 19.46
N LYS A 587 -0.27 28.68 20.25
CA LYS A 587 -0.57 30.08 19.82
C LYS A 587 0.65 30.83 19.29
N ARG A 588 1.84 30.41 19.71
CA ARG A 588 3.11 31.08 19.33
C ARG A 588 3.57 30.73 17.93
N THR A 589 3.04 29.67 17.30
CA THR A 589 3.44 29.25 15.95
C THR A 589 3.21 30.37 14.95
N THR A 590 4.27 30.84 14.31
CA THR A 590 4.24 31.91 13.29
C THR A 590 4.19 31.30 11.86
N THR A 591 3.83 32.13 10.89
CA THR A 591 3.83 31.78 9.48
C THR A 591 5.21 31.33 9.00
N ARG A 592 6.29 32.05 9.41
CA ARG A 592 7.66 31.68 9.06
C ARG A 592 8.08 30.37 9.71
N GLY A 593 7.71 30.15 10.97
CA GLY A 593 7.96 28.89 11.66
C GLY A 593 7.26 27.72 10.99
N ALA A 594 6.00 27.90 10.56
CA ALA A 594 5.27 26.87 9.83
C ALA A 594 5.94 26.51 8.49
N ILE A 595 6.33 27.51 7.68
CA ILE A 595 7.04 27.31 6.41
C ILE A 595 8.37 26.59 6.65
N ALA A 596 9.19 27.09 7.57
CA ALA A 596 10.53 26.53 7.84
C ALA A 596 10.41 25.08 8.33
N GLY A 597 9.47 24.78 9.23
CA GLY A 597 9.24 23.44 9.74
C GLY A 597 8.77 22.45 8.67
N MET A 598 7.82 22.86 7.82
CA MET A 598 7.35 22.02 6.71
C MET A 598 8.47 21.72 5.70
N VAL A 599 9.22 22.74 5.30
CA VAL A 599 10.34 22.60 4.34
C VAL A 599 11.41 21.68 4.91
N THR A 600 11.86 21.95 6.14
CA THR A 600 12.93 21.15 6.76
C THR A 600 12.49 19.69 6.94
N GLY A 601 11.29 19.44 7.48
CA GLY A 601 10.78 18.08 7.65
C GLY A 601 10.72 17.32 6.32
N LEU A 602 10.17 17.97 5.29
CA LEU A 602 10.04 17.37 3.96
C LEU A 602 11.43 17.12 3.31
N VAL A 603 12.34 18.09 3.35
CA VAL A 603 13.67 17.98 2.75
C VAL A 603 14.47 16.87 3.42
N VAL A 604 14.48 16.77 4.74
CA VAL A 604 15.18 15.70 5.49
C VAL A 604 14.63 14.34 5.09
N CYS A 605 13.30 14.20 5.04
CA CYS A 605 12.64 12.96 4.67
C CYS A 605 12.97 12.53 3.22
N VAL A 606 12.82 13.45 2.25
CA VAL A 606 13.12 13.20 0.83
C VAL A 606 14.60 12.87 0.63
N TYR A 607 15.51 13.66 1.23
CA TYR A 607 16.93 13.40 1.15
C TYR A 607 17.27 11.99 1.63
N TYR A 608 16.72 11.58 2.78
CA TYR A 608 16.99 10.25 3.32
C TYR A 608 16.46 9.14 2.40
N ILE A 609 15.22 9.26 1.89
CA ILE A 609 14.68 8.27 0.94
C ILE A 609 15.53 8.18 -0.32
N VAL A 610 15.87 9.33 -0.93
CA VAL A 610 16.61 9.36 -2.20
C VAL A 610 18.04 8.84 -2.03
N SER A 611 18.68 9.12 -0.89
CA SER A 611 20.06 8.68 -0.64
C SER A 611 20.18 7.21 -0.23
N THR A 612 19.11 6.59 0.31
CA THR A 612 19.22 5.24 0.90
C THR A 612 18.38 4.16 0.19
N TYR A 613 17.37 4.56 -0.61
CA TYR A 613 16.52 3.59 -1.29
C TYR A 613 17.18 3.05 -2.58
N PRO A 614 17.28 1.72 -2.76
CA PRO A 614 18.06 1.12 -3.85
C PRO A 614 17.67 1.56 -5.26
N TYR A 615 16.38 1.80 -5.53
CA TYR A 615 15.91 2.30 -6.83
C TYR A 615 16.59 3.63 -7.23
N PHE A 616 16.67 4.58 -6.30
CA PHE A 616 17.35 5.86 -6.57
C PHE A 616 18.86 5.70 -6.65
N ALA A 617 19.44 4.77 -5.88
CA ALA A 617 20.86 4.44 -5.99
C ALA A 617 21.22 3.89 -7.38
N GLN A 618 20.37 3.05 -7.97
CA GLN A 618 20.53 2.57 -9.35
C GLN A 618 20.42 3.70 -10.37
N LEU A 619 19.51 4.65 -10.16
CA LEU A 619 19.27 5.76 -11.08
C LEU A 619 20.37 6.84 -11.03
N THR A 620 20.82 7.16 -9.81
CA THR A 620 21.77 8.28 -9.56
C THR A 620 23.23 7.86 -9.45
N GLY A 621 23.50 6.58 -9.24
CA GLY A 621 24.84 6.06 -8.92
C GLY A 621 25.31 6.40 -7.49
N PHE A 622 24.46 7.02 -6.67
CA PHE A 622 24.78 7.42 -5.29
C PHE A 622 23.97 6.60 -4.28
N ALA A 623 24.67 5.90 -3.39
CA ALA A 623 24.09 5.19 -2.25
C ALA A 623 24.67 5.74 -0.96
N GLY A 624 23.86 6.41 -0.15
CA GLY A 624 24.25 6.91 1.17
C GLY A 624 24.08 5.83 2.25
N PRO A 625 24.76 6.00 3.39
CA PRO A 625 24.60 5.10 4.54
C PRO A 625 23.24 5.32 5.21
N THR A 626 22.65 4.26 5.74
CA THR A 626 21.48 4.35 6.61
C THR A 626 21.86 4.95 7.97
N TRP A 627 21.10 5.95 8.41
CA TRP A 627 21.33 6.57 9.72
C TRP A 627 20.81 5.65 10.82
N PHE A 628 21.68 5.28 11.74
CA PHE A 628 21.37 4.36 12.85
C PHE A 628 20.79 2.99 12.42
N GLY A 629 21.00 2.59 11.16
CA GLY A 629 20.41 1.37 10.62
C GLY A 629 18.90 1.42 10.39
N ILE A 630 18.30 2.61 10.32
CA ILE A 630 16.86 2.78 10.05
C ILE A 630 16.60 2.60 8.55
N GLU A 631 15.56 1.85 8.20
CA GLU A 631 15.16 1.64 6.81
C GLU A 631 14.55 2.90 6.15
N PRO A 632 14.73 3.08 4.84
CA PRO A 632 14.23 4.25 4.10
C PRO A 632 12.73 4.51 4.26
N ILE A 633 11.92 3.47 4.41
CA ILE A 633 10.47 3.54 4.62
C ILE A 633 10.11 4.35 5.89
N SER A 634 11.00 4.35 6.88
CA SER A 634 10.81 5.02 8.18
C SER A 634 11.51 6.37 8.28
N SER A 635 11.81 7.03 7.14
CA SER A 635 12.47 8.34 7.07
C SER A 635 11.77 9.45 7.86
N GLY A 636 10.48 9.33 8.10
CA GLY A 636 9.71 10.26 8.92
C GLY A 636 10.22 10.40 10.37
N VAL A 637 10.91 9.37 10.91
CA VAL A 637 11.50 9.45 12.25
C VAL A 637 12.56 10.56 12.37
N PHE A 638 13.19 10.93 11.26
CA PHE A 638 14.13 12.04 11.18
C PHE A 638 13.43 13.36 10.80
N GLY A 639 12.52 13.29 9.81
CA GLY A 639 11.85 14.47 9.29
C GLY A 639 10.91 15.14 10.30
N VAL A 640 10.17 14.34 11.08
CA VAL A 640 9.20 14.89 12.07
C VAL A 640 9.90 15.68 13.19
N PRO A 641 10.91 15.14 13.90
CA PRO A 641 11.61 15.92 14.93
C PRO A 641 12.30 17.16 14.36
N ALA A 642 12.92 17.06 13.19
CA ALA A 642 13.54 18.21 12.52
C ALA A 642 12.50 19.30 12.21
N GLY A 643 11.33 18.90 11.67
CA GLY A 643 10.22 19.81 11.41
C GLY A 643 9.69 20.50 12.67
N PHE A 644 9.51 19.77 13.78
CA PHE A 644 9.13 20.35 15.08
C PHE A 644 10.18 21.32 15.60
N ALA A 645 11.44 20.91 15.65
CA ALA A 645 12.52 21.72 16.19
C ALA A 645 12.65 23.05 15.44
N VAL A 646 12.69 23.02 14.11
CA VAL A 646 12.82 24.23 13.29
C VAL A 646 11.54 25.09 13.39
N ALA A 647 10.34 24.50 13.34
CA ALA A 647 9.11 25.26 13.50
C ALA A 647 9.05 26.00 14.85
N ILE A 648 9.46 25.35 15.93
CA ILE A 648 9.48 25.94 17.28
C ILE A 648 10.54 27.03 17.36
N VAL A 649 11.78 26.76 16.98
CA VAL A 649 12.90 27.72 17.07
C VAL A 649 12.60 28.97 16.24
N VAL A 650 12.21 28.82 14.98
CA VAL A 650 11.88 29.95 14.11
C VAL A 650 10.70 30.75 14.67
N SER A 651 9.66 30.07 15.19
CA SER A 651 8.52 30.77 15.81
C SER A 651 8.89 31.51 17.09
N LEU A 652 9.86 31.04 17.86
CA LEU A 652 10.36 31.73 19.05
C LEU A 652 11.19 32.98 18.70
N LEU A 653 11.95 32.90 17.62
CA LEU A 653 12.80 34.02 17.13
C LEU A 653 12.00 35.06 16.33
N ASP A 654 10.83 34.72 15.81
CA ASP A 654 9.98 35.62 15.03
C ASP A 654 9.10 36.48 15.93
N ARG A 655 8.52 37.55 15.36
CA ARG A 655 7.55 38.38 16.03
C ARG A 655 6.32 37.55 16.45
N ARG A 656 5.67 37.97 17.55
CA ARG A 656 4.44 37.30 18.02
C ARG A 656 3.35 37.39 16.96
N SER A 657 2.56 36.31 16.83
CA SER A 657 1.36 36.31 16.00
C SER A 657 0.40 37.41 16.41
N ASP A 658 -0.31 37.98 15.47
CA ASP A 658 -1.36 38.97 15.66
C ASP A 658 -2.51 38.45 16.54
N ASP A 659 -3.32 39.32 17.06
CA ASP A 659 -4.42 38.96 17.96
C ASP A 659 -5.51 38.18 17.24
N TYR A 660 -5.74 38.43 15.94
CA TYR A 660 -6.66 37.64 15.10
C TYR A 660 -6.22 36.19 15.02
N THR A 661 -4.95 35.95 14.74
CA THR A 661 -4.39 34.58 14.66
C THR A 661 -4.49 33.84 16.00
N ARG A 662 -4.30 34.53 17.12
CA ARG A 662 -4.46 33.94 18.47
C ARG A 662 -5.92 33.62 18.77
N ALA A 663 -6.85 34.50 18.45
CA ALA A 663 -8.28 34.30 18.63
C ALA A 663 -8.77 33.12 17.76
N LEU A 664 -8.23 32.97 16.53
CA LEU A 664 -8.54 31.85 15.67
C LEU A 664 -8.09 30.51 16.27
N VAL A 665 -6.92 30.44 16.90
CA VAL A 665 -6.45 29.24 17.62
C VAL A 665 -7.39 28.91 18.77
N ASP A 666 -7.83 29.91 19.57
CA ASP A 666 -8.81 29.67 20.63
C ASP A 666 -10.13 29.14 20.08
N TYR A 667 -10.62 29.71 18.99
CA TYR A 667 -11.82 29.22 18.31
C TYR A 667 -11.69 27.77 17.86
N ILE A 668 -10.54 27.39 17.26
CA ILE A 668 -10.29 26.02 16.78
C ILE A 668 -10.20 25.04 17.96
N ARG A 669 -9.55 25.43 19.08
CA ARG A 669 -9.30 24.57 20.25
C ARG A 669 -10.55 24.23 21.07
N HIS A 670 -11.64 24.92 20.88
CA HIS A 670 -12.94 24.64 21.53
C HIS A 670 -13.96 24.15 20.50
N PRO A 671 -13.78 22.92 20.00
CA PRO A 671 -14.59 22.34 18.93
C PRO A 671 -15.95 21.84 19.41
#